data_fc71805be4958f07d0db835c5f920111
#
_entry.id   fc71805be4958f07d0db835c5f920111
#
_cell.length_a   1.000
_cell.length_b   1.000
_cell.length_c   1.000
_cell.angle_alpha   90.00
_cell.angle_beta   90.00
_cell.angle_gamma   90.00
#
_symmetry.space_group_name_H-M   'P 1'
#
loop_
_entity.id
_entity.type
_entity.pdbx_description
1 polymer ?
#
loop_
_entity_poly.entity_id
_entity_poly.type
_entity_poly.pdbx_seq_one_letter_code
_entity_poly.pdbx_strand_id
1 'polypeptide(L)'
;MFLEAKNALVFKKGNETLMIEPWGANSFRVRSTMEPNFIDRDWALTEKINHGNAKVSVTENGASIVNGKIEAKVNNNGIITFYKDGEKILHEYHRSYDPSATKESCCTKVINRQWQGIIGGDYKLSVRFESNDSEKIFGMGQYQTPYLDMKGCFLELAQRNSQISIPFAVSNLGYGFLWNNPAVGHVNFAKNITEWVAECTKEMDYWITAEDTPAKIIENFTAAVGRAPALTKDYLGFWQCKLRYRTQEEVLSVARKYKEMGIHLDVIVIDFFHWPRQGDWCFDKEYWPDPKAMCDELHAMGTKVMVSVWPSVDKKCSHFYEMQDRGFLVRTERGSNQTYDFNGDCLTFDATNPEAREYLWEICKKNYADYGIDMFWLDNAEPDFNVYDYGNYRYQMGSALSCSNIYPLLYSKAFYDGMKADGRKNFVNLERCAWVGSQKYNQVLWNGDVQSTFECLEAAVYQGQNMGLAGIPWWTTDIGGFMYGNPKDPAFVELLERWFEFAVFSPILRLHGDRDPHDIPPLDKDPNRGYGGGYLYTGQNNEIWSYGPEAQKIMEEQIKLRESLVPYIEKVMKEASENGSPAMRTMFYEFPKDEKCWELKDQYMFGSEYLVAPILKAGLTSREVYLPAGKWENIHTGQVVEGGKIITCDAPIHQIPVFKKK
;
A
#
# COMPACT_ATOMS: atom_id res chain seq x y z
N MET A 1 -5.07 6.03 -39.60
CA MET A 1 -4.00 6.95 -40.04
C MET A 1 -2.93 6.96 -38.95
N PHE A 2 -1.67 6.73 -39.33
CA PHE A 2 -0.50 6.84 -38.44
C PHE A 2 0.15 8.20 -38.62
N LEU A 3 0.59 8.79 -37.51
CA LEU A 3 1.31 10.08 -37.46
C LEU A 3 2.50 9.94 -36.51
N GLU A 4 3.63 10.48 -36.87
CA GLU A 4 4.76 10.70 -35.97
C GLU A 4 4.62 12.09 -35.36
N ALA A 5 4.65 12.18 -34.03
CA ALA A 5 4.57 13.44 -33.32
C ALA A 5 5.64 13.50 -32.25
N LYS A 6 6.70 14.33 -32.44
CA LYS A 6 7.77 14.57 -31.44
C LYS A 6 8.14 13.34 -30.58
N ASN A 7 8.73 12.31 -31.17
CA ASN A 7 9.07 11.04 -30.52
C ASN A 7 7.90 10.17 -30.07
N ALA A 8 6.67 10.42 -30.52
CA ALA A 8 5.50 9.61 -30.19
C ALA A 8 4.88 9.02 -31.44
N LEU A 9 4.31 7.83 -31.32
CA LEU A 9 3.47 7.21 -32.35
C LEU A 9 2.02 7.54 -32.06
N VAL A 10 1.34 8.20 -32.99
CA VAL A 10 -0.09 8.50 -32.91
C VAL A 10 -0.86 7.72 -33.95
N PHE A 11 -1.94 7.07 -33.57
CA PHE A 11 -2.86 6.38 -34.46
C PHE A 11 -4.28 6.92 -34.28
N LYS A 12 -4.95 7.22 -35.39
CA LYS A 12 -6.36 7.71 -35.39
C LYS A 12 -7.23 6.78 -36.21
N LYS A 13 -8.36 6.36 -35.62
CA LYS A 13 -9.39 5.54 -36.29
C LYS A 13 -10.76 5.88 -35.75
N GLY A 14 -11.65 6.38 -36.61
CA GLY A 14 -12.94 6.93 -36.16
C GLY A 14 -12.71 8.10 -35.19
N ASN A 15 -13.34 8.03 -34.04
CA ASN A 15 -13.18 9.03 -32.98
C ASN A 15 -12.01 8.71 -32.02
N GLU A 16 -11.45 7.48 -32.10
CA GLU A 16 -10.36 7.08 -31.22
C GLU A 16 -9.03 7.71 -31.66
N THR A 17 -8.33 8.31 -30.71
CA THR A 17 -6.93 8.71 -30.82
C THR A 17 -6.11 7.89 -29.83
N LEU A 18 -5.15 7.10 -30.35
CA LEU A 18 -4.17 6.35 -29.57
C LEU A 18 -2.82 7.05 -29.68
N MET A 19 -2.09 7.17 -28.56
CA MET A 19 -0.73 7.71 -28.51
C MET A 19 0.18 6.79 -27.69
N ILE A 20 1.36 6.50 -28.24
CA ILE A 20 2.42 5.76 -27.54
C ILE A 20 3.64 6.67 -27.52
N GLU A 21 4.07 7.02 -26.34
CA GLU A 21 5.21 7.91 -26.12
C GLU A 21 6.24 7.29 -25.15
N PRO A 22 7.55 7.54 -25.34
CA PRO A 22 8.55 7.07 -24.40
C PRO A 22 8.37 7.77 -23.06
N TRP A 23 8.51 7.01 -21.96
CA TRP A 23 8.41 7.53 -20.61
C TRP A 23 9.37 6.77 -19.68
N GLY A 24 10.63 7.13 -19.69
CA GLY A 24 11.71 6.42 -19.01
C GLY A 24 12.45 5.44 -19.93
N ALA A 25 13.53 4.88 -19.44
CA ALA A 25 14.30 3.89 -20.15
C ALA A 25 13.48 2.61 -20.38
N ASN A 26 13.54 2.05 -21.58
CA ASN A 26 12.85 0.80 -21.93
C ASN A 26 11.34 0.83 -21.57
N SER A 27 10.69 1.99 -21.72
CA SER A 27 9.33 2.19 -21.20
C SER A 27 8.50 3.06 -22.13
N PHE A 28 7.18 2.82 -22.13
CA PHE A 28 6.19 3.63 -22.82
C PHE A 28 5.04 4.03 -21.89
N ARG A 29 4.51 5.25 -22.08
CA ARG A 29 3.16 5.62 -21.69
C ARG A 29 2.25 5.43 -22.91
N VAL A 30 1.13 4.77 -22.71
CA VAL A 30 0.15 4.49 -23.75
C VAL A 30 -1.17 5.10 -23.33
N ARG A 31 -1.67 6.03 -24.16
CA ARG A 31 -2.96 6.68 -23.93
C ARG A 31 -3.89 6.50 -25.11
N SER A 32 -5.17 6.36 -24.83
CA SER A 32 -6.22 6.37 -25.85
C SER A 32 -7.44 7.11 -25.34
N THR A 33 -8.11 7.86 -26.21
CA THR A 33 -9.34 8.59 -25.87
C THR A 33 -10.29 8.65 -27.05
N MET A 34 -11.59 8.75 -26.74
CA MET A 34 -12.66 9.05 -27.69
C MET A 34 -12.97 10.57 -27.76
N GLU A 35 -12.34 11.34 -26.85
CA GLU A 35 -12.48 12.79 -26.78
C GLU A 35 -11.56 13.49 -27.81
N PRO A 36 -11.85 14.76 -28.17
CA PRO A 36 -10.99 15.51 -29.10
C PRO A 36 -9.55 15.68 -28.63
N ASN A 37 -9.32 15.75 -27.30
CA ASN A 37 -8.02 15.96 -26.69
C ASN A 37 -7.81 14.99 -25.52
N PHE A 38 -6.56 14.66 -25.26
CA PHE A 38 -6.14 13.96 -24.03
C PHE A 38 -6.34 14.83 -22.80
N ILE A 39 -6.57 14.20 -21.65
CA ILE A 39 -6.64 14.89 -20.36
C ILE A 39 -5.24 15.44 -20.03
N ASP A 40 -5.16 16.69 -19.59
CA ASP A 40 -3.91 17.29 -19.13
C ASP A 40 -3.62 16.92 -17.67
N ARG A 41 -3.38 15.63 -17.45
CA ARG A 41 -3.00 15.06 -16.14
C ARG A 41 -2.09 13.87 -16.34
N ASP A 42 -1.05 13.81 -15.51
CA ASP A 42 -0.09 12.70 -15.53
C ASP A 42 -0.42 11.62 -14.49
N TRP A 43 -1.40 11.87 -13.61
CA TRP A 43 -1.81 10.99 -12.51
C TRP A 43 -0.62 10.59 -11.63
N ALA A 44 -0.23 9.29 -11.67
CA ALA A 44 0.92 8.79 -10.91
C ALA A 44 2.26 9.05 -11.61
N LEU A 45 2.28 9.20 -12.94
CA LEU A 45 3.47 9.44 -13.74
C LEU A 45 3.91 10.90 -13.66
N THR A 46 4.27 11.37 -12.48
CA THR A 46 4.59 12.77 -12.22
C THR A 46 6.04 13.14 -12.53
N GLU A 47 6.91 12.15 -12.66
CA GLU A 47 8.33 12.39 -12.94
C GLU A 47 8.57 12.33 -14.46
N LYS A 48 8.82 13.50 -15.06
CA LYS A 48 9.24 13.58 -16.46
C LYS A 48 10.69 13.13 -16.59
N ILE A 49 10.88 11.84 -16.76
CA ILE A 49 12.18 11.26 -16.98
C ILE A 49 12.61 11.60 -18.42
N ASN A 50 13.79 12.19 -18.56
CA ASN A 50 14.32 12.50 -19.88
C ASN A 50 14.57 11.20 -20.67
N HIS A 51 13.95 11.09 -21.82
CA HIS A 51 13.89 9.85 -22.59
C HIS A 51 14.79 9.99 -23.79
N GLY A 52 15.59 8.97 -24.06
CA GLY A 52 16.35 8.87 -25.29
C GLY A 52 15.45 9.05 -26.52
N ASN A 53 16.05 9.11 -27.70
CA ASN A 53 15.32 9.23 -28.96
C ASN A 53 14.61 7.93 -29.27
N ALA A 54 13.31 7.83 -28.98
CA ALA A 54 12.48 6.75 -29.50
C ALA A 54 12.45 6.81 -31.03
N LYS A 55 12.47 5.65 -31.67
CA LYS A 55 12.45 5.54 -33.15
C LYS A 55 11.06 5.10 -33.59
N VAL A 56 10.38 5.96 -34.30
CA VAL A 56 9.09 5.65 -34.94
C VAL A 56 9.34 5.20 -36.37
N SER A 57 8.64 4.16 -36.83
CA SER A 57 8.62 3.67 -38.19
C SER A 57 7.20 3.40 -38.65
N VAL A 58 6.82 3.90 -39.81
CA VAL A 58 5.50 3.69 -40.40
C VAL A 58 5.65 2.93 -41.70
N THR A 59 4.84 1.88 -41.87
CA THR A 59 4.82 1.02 -43.07
C THR A 59 3.41 0.88 -43.63
N GLU A 60 3.21 0.19 -44.73
CA GLU A 60 1.89 -0.10 -45.29
C GLU A 60 1.04 -1.00 -44.36
N ASN A 61 1.70 -1.84 -43.52
CA ASN A 61 1.04 -2.83 -42.66
C ASN A 61 0.87 -2.39 -41.23
N GLY A 62 1.29 -1.17 -40.89
CA GLY A 62 1.22 -0.64 -39.51
C GLY A 62 2.36 0.30 -39.18
N ALA A 63 2.58 0.50 -37.89
CA ALA A 63 3.68 1.31 -37.38
C ALA A 63 4.33 0.69 -36.15
N SER A 64 5.56 1.06 -35.88
CA SER A 64 6.26 0.69 -34.64
C SER A 64 6.95 1.87 -33.99
N ILE A 65 7.14 1.78 -32.68
CA ILE A 65 7.98 2.66 -31.89
C ILE A 65 8.91 1.83 -31.02
N VAL A 66 10.19 2.18 -31.00
CA VAL A 66 11.24 1.47 -30.24
C VAL A 66 11.86 2.43 -29.23
N ASN A 67 11.99 1.99 -27.98
CA ASN A 67 12.68 2.72 -26.92
C ASN A 67 13.56 1.75 -26.11
N GLY A 68 14.83 1.66 -26.47
CA GLY A 68 15.75 0.68 -25.88
C GLY A 68 15.35 -0.76 -26.17
N LYS A 69 15.06 -1.54 -25.12
CA LYS A 69 14.68 -2.96 -25.22
C LYS A 69 13.22 -3.19 -25.60
N ILE A 70 12.36 -2.19 -25.40
CA ILE A 70 10.92 -2.32 -25.68
C ILE A 70 10.57 -1.79 -27.05
N GLU A 71 9.76 -2.55 -27.78
CA GLU A 71 9.13 -2.15 -29.05
C GLU A 71 7.62 -2.31 -28.94
N ALA A 72 6.86 -1.31 -29.38
CA ALA A 72 5.42 -1.41 -29.58
C ALA A 72 5.11 -1.39 -31.08
N LYS A 73 4.42 -2.42 -31.58
CA LYS A 73 3.90 -2.49 -32.95
C LYS A 73 2.39 -2.28 -32.93
N VAL A 74 1.91 -1.41 -33.83
CA VAL A 74 0.50 -1.11 -34.00
C VAL A 74 0.10 -1.46 -35.41
N ASN A 75 -0.83 -2.40 -35.58
CA ASN A 75 -1.31 -2.78 -36.90
C ASN A 75 -2.34 -1.78 -37.46
N ASN A 76 -2.79 -1.97 -38.71
CA ASN A 76 -3.78 -1.09 -39.37
C ASN A 76 -5.16 -1.07 -38.69
N ASN A 77 -5.42 -2.00 -37.78
CA ASN A 77 -6.62 -2.02 -36.94
C ASN A 77 -6.43 -1.32 -35.61
N GLY A 78 -5.22 -0.84 -35.31
CA GLY A 78 -4.89 -0.17 -34.05
C GLY A 78 -4.60 -1.13 -32.90
N ILE A 79 -4.37 -2.42 -33.17
CA ILE A 79 -4.05 -3.44 -32.17
C ILE A 79 -2.57 -3.34 -31.82
N ILE A 80 -2.24 -3.29 -30.54
CA ILE A 80 -0.87 -3.14 -30.03
C ILE A 80 -0.28 -4.49 -29.67
N THR A 81 0.98 -4.69 -30.04
CA THR A 81 1.83 -5.81 -29.59
C THR A 81 3.12 -5.24 -29.04
N PHE A 82 3.47 -5.63 -27.82
CA PHE A 82 4.75 -5.28 -27.19
C PHE A 82 5.75 -6.41 -27.30
N TYR A 83 6.99 -6.02 -27.56
CA TYR A 83 8.13 -6.92 -27.64
C TYR A 83 9.24 -6.44 -26.73
N LYS A 84 9.99 -7.38 -26.16
CA LYS A 84 11.27 -7.15 -25.48
C LYS A 84 12.36 -7.86 -26.24
N ASP A 85 13.36 -7.11 -26.73
CA ASP A 85 14.48 -7.66 -27.52
C ASP A 85 14.03 -8.59 -28.67
N GLY A 86 12.87 -8.30 -29.28
CA GLY A 86 12.25 -9.07 -30.35
C GLY A 86 11.29 -10.19 -29.93
N GLU A 87 11.27 -10.58 -28.67
CA GLU A 87 10.32 -11.56 -28.11
C GLU A 87 9.00 -10.90 -27.69
N LYS A 88 7.86 -11.50 -28.08
CA LYS A 88 6.53 -10.99 -27.74
C LYS A 88 6.25 -11.15 -26.23
N ILE A 89 5.97 -10.05 -25.53
CA ILE A 89 5.70 -10.05 -24.10
C ILE A 89 4.23 -9.74 -23.76
N LEU A 90 3.53 -8.93 -24.55
CA LEU A 90 2.15 -8.57 -24.32
C LEU A 90 1.46 -8.24 -25.65
N HIS A 91 0.23 -8.69 -25.85
CA HIS A 91 -0.54 -8.44 -27.06
C HIS A 91 -2.00 -8.16 -26.72
N GLU A 92 -2.57 -7.10 -27.32
CA GLU A 92 -4.00 -6.81 -27.14
C GLU A 92 -4.88 -7.92 -27.71
N TYR A 93 -5.86 -8.38 -26.93
CA TYR A 93 -6.80 -9.41 -27.33
C TYR A 93 -7.91 -8.81 -28.21
N HIS A 94 -7.92 -9.17 -29.48
CA HIS A 94 -8.92 -8.73 -30.44
C HIS A 94 -9.40 -9.91 -31.28
N ARG A 95 -10.71 -10.06 -31.42
CA ARG A 95 -11.33 -11.07 -32.31
C ARG A 95 -12.35 -10.37 -33.20
N SER A 96 -12.28 -10.68 -34.48
CA SER A 96 -13.22 -10.23 -35.50
C SER A 96 -13.47 -11.32 -36.50
N TYR A 97 -14.40 -11.10 -37.45
CA TYR A 97 -14.68 -12.07 -38.48
C TYR A 97 -13.40 -12.46 -39.23
N ASP A 98 -13.09 -13.76 -39.19
CA ASP A 98 -11.94 -14.37 -39.90
C ASP A 98 -12.38 -15.70 -40.51
N PRO A 99 -12.63 -15.73 -41.82
CA PRO A 99 -13.05 -16.95 -42.50
C PRO A 99 -11.98 -18.07 -42.54
N SER A 100 -10.73 -17.74 -42.19
CA SER A 100 -9.64 -18.70 -42.09
C SER A 100 -9.46 -19.31 -40.70
N ALA A 101 -10.20 -18.86 -39.70
CA ALA A 101 -10.11 -19.35 -38.33
C ALA A 101 -10.42 -20.86 -38.25
N THR A 102 -9.50 -21.62 -37.65
CA THR A 102 -9.61 -23.09 -37.53
C THR A 102 -9.81 -23.54 -36.07
N LYS A 103 -9.50 -22.72 -35.11
CA LYS A 103 -9.54 -23.02 -33.67
C LYS A 103 -10.61 -22.22 -32.92
N GLU A 104 -11.01 -21.08 -33.46
CA GLU A 104 -11.95 -20.15 -32.86
C GLU A 104 -13.16 -19.97 -33.79
N SER A 105 -14.28 -19.47 -33.23
CA SER A 105 -15.41 -19.06 -34.06
C SER A 105 -15.00 -17.88 -34.95
N CYS A 106 -15.09 -18.02 -36.24
CA CYS A 106 -14.78 -16.94 -37.20
C CYS A 106 -15.72 -15.74 -37.09
N CYS A 107 -16.86 -15.88 -36.40
CA CYS A 107 -17.85 -14.83 -36.18
C CYS A 107 -17.72 -14.17 -34.81
N THR A 108 -16.81 -14.61 -33.95
CA THR A 108 -16.61 -14.00 -32.64
C THR A 108 -16.08 -12.57 -32.80
N LYS A 109 -16.71 -11.64 -32.07
CA LYS A 109 -16.29 -10.25 -32.00
C LYS A 109 -15.93 -9.89 -30.58
N VAL A 110 -14.65 -9.57 -30.34
CA VAL A 110 -14.15 -9.04 -29.07
C VAL A 110 -13.26 -7.85 -29.40
N ILE A 111 -13.56 -6.71 -28.82
CA ILE A 111 -12.83 -5.47 -29.06
C ILE A 111 -11.78 -5.32 -27.98
N ASN A 112 -10.53 -5.08 -28.37
CA ASN A 112 -9.37 -4.92 -27.47
C ASN A 112 -9.53 -3.74 -26.50
N ARG A 113 -10.03 -2.59 -26.97
CA ARG A 113 -10.38 -1.40 -26.18
C ARG A 113 -11.85 -1.09 -26.40
N GLN A 114 -12.68 -1.43 -25.43
CA GLN A 114 -14.12 -1.23 -25.51
C GLN A 114 -14.54 -0.01 -24.72
N TRP A 115 -15.06 0.99 -25.40
CA TRP A 115 -15.58 2.23 -24.87
C TRP A 115 -17.11 2.16 -24.83
N GLN A 116 -17.67 2.05 -23.63
CA GLN A 116 -19.12 2.04 -23.42
C GLN A 116 -19.52 3.37 -22.78
N GLY A 117 -20.27 4.20 -23.51
CA GLY A 117 -20.78 5.47 -22.98
C GLY A 117 -21.70 5.23 -21.78
N ILE A 118 -21.50 6.01 -20.71
CA ILE A 118 -22.32 6.00 -19.50
C ILE A 118 -22.97 7.37 -19.28
N ILE A 119 -23.98 7.40 -18.42
CA ILE A 119 -24.67 8.65 -18.09
C ILE A 119 -23.68 9.62 -17.44
N GLY A 120 -23.66 10.86 -17.92
CA GLY A 120 -22.73 11.90 -17.44
C GLY A 120 -21.63 12.27 -18.45
N GLY A 121 -21.53 11.55 -19.57
CA GLY A 121 -20.59 11.86 -20.66
C GLY A 121 -19.21 11.21 -20.53
N ASP A 122 -19.04 10.31 -19.58
CA ASP A 122 -17.85 9.48 -19.45
C ASP A 122 -18.05 8.09 -20.08
N TYR A 123 -17.04 7.23 -19.98
CA TYR A 123 -17.06 5.88 -20.51
C TYR A 123 -16.70 4.84 -19.42
N LYS A 124 -17.36 3.71 -19.47
CA LYS A 124 -16.79 2.45 -18.95
C LYS A 124 -15.83 1.94 -20.00
N LEU A 125 -14.59 1.71 -19.60
CA LEU A 125 -13.51 1.25 -20.47
C LEU A 125 -13.07 -0.16 -20.07
N SER A 126 -13.05 -1.08 -21.04
CA SER A 126 -12.40 -2.41 -20.88
C SER A 126 -11.24 -2.53 -21.86
N VAL A 127 -10.05 -2.85 -21.34
CA VAL A 127 -8.84 -3.10 -22.13
C VAL A 127 -8.42 -4.55 -21.95
N ARG A 128 -8.25 -5.27 -23.06
CA ARG A 128 -8.03 -6.72 -23.05
C ARG A 128 -6.72 -7.11 -23.69
N PHE A 129 -6.00 -8.03 -23.03
CA PHE A 129 -4.76 -8.62 -23.53
C PHE A 129 -4.89 -10.14 -23.61
N GLU A 130 -4.12 -10.76 -24.51
CA GLU A 130 -3.98 -12.20 -24.52
C GLU A 130 -3.34 -12.68 -23.24
N SER A 131 -3.85 -13.78 -22.68
CA SER A 131 -3.24 -14.44 -21.55
C SER A 131 -2.20 -15.46 -22.01
N ASN A 132 -1.16 -15.64 -21.21
CA ASN A 132 -0.14 -16.67 -21.41
C ASN A 132 -0.20 -17.64 -20.22
N ASP A 133 -0.33 -18.95 -20.50
CA ASP A 133 -0.49 -19.97 -19.47
C ASP A 133 0.73 -20.13 -18.55
N SER A 134 1.94 -19.81 -19.05
CA SER A 134 3.19 -19.86 -18.28
C SER A 134 3.49 -18.55 -17.52
N GLU A 135 2.65 -17.54 -17.69
CA GLU A 135 2.84 -16.25 -17.06
C GLU A 135 2.47 -16.28 -15.57
N LYS A 136 3.33 -15.67 -14.76
CA LYS A 136 3.10 -15.34 -13.36
C LYS A 136 3.01 -13.84 -13.20
N ILE A 137 2.09 -13.37 -12.38
CA ILE A 137 1.81 -11.95 -12.14
C ILE A 137 1.96 -11.65 -10.65
N PHE A 138 2.75 -10.64 -10.31
CA PHE A 138 3.04 -10.22 -8.94
C PHE A 138 2.80 -8.72 -8.76
N GLY A 139 2.83 -8.22 -7.53
CA GLY A 139 2.61 -6.82 -7.22
C GLY A 139 1.14 -6.53 -6.93
N MET A 140 0.57 -5.50 -7.54
CA MET A 140 -0.81 -5.05 -7.36
C MET A 140 -1.13 -4.41 -5.99
N GLY A 141 -0.15 -4.34 -5.07
CA GLY A 141 -0.36 -3.87 -3.71
C GLY A 141 -0.79 -4.99 -2.75
N GLN A 142 -1.70 -4.68 -1.84
CA GLN A 142 -2.13 -5.56 -0.76
C GLN A 142 -3.58 -5.99 -0.96
N TYR A 143 -3.80 -7.31 -1.05
CA TYR A 143 -5.13 -7.92 -1.13
C TYR A 143 -5.28 -9.03 -0.10
N GLN A 144 -6.49 -9.27 0.38
CA GLN A 144 -6.82 -10.37 1.31
C GLN A 144 -6.99 -11.67 0.53
N THR A 145 -5.89 -12.17 -0.04
CA THR A 145 -5.82 -13.42 -0.80
C THR A 145 -4.67 -14.30 -0.31
N PRO A 146 -4.78 -15.63 -0.38
CA PRO A 146 -3.70 -16.53 0.01
C PRO A 146 -2.65 -16.71 -1.11
N TYR A 147 -2.53 -15.74 -2.03
CA TYR A 147 -1.69 -15.85 -3.22
C TYR A 147 -0.64 -14.74 -3.26
N LEU A 148 0.59 -15.11 -3.58
CA LEU A 148 1.66 -14.18 -3.99
C LEU A 148 1.57 -13.93 -5.50
N ASP A 149 1.36 -15.01 -6.30
CA ASP A 149 1.10 -14.94 -7.73
C ASP A 149 -0.39 -14.64 -7.98
N MET A 150 -0.68 -13.53 -8.61
CA MET A 150 -2.04 -13.05 -8.90
C MET A 150 -2.61 -13.64 -10.20
N LYS A 151 -1.89 -14.53 -10.90
CA LYS A 151 -2.43 -15.20 -12.09
C LYS A 151 -3.64 -16.05 -11.72
N GLY A 152 -4.75 -15.84 -12.41
CA GLY A 152 -6.04 -16.45 -12.11
C GLY A 152 -6.93 -15.68 -11.12
N CYS A 153 -6.43 -14.57 -10.55
CA CYS A 153 -7.21 -13.75 -9.63
C CYS A 153 -8.05 -12.69 -10.36
N PHE A 154 -9.20 -12.41 -9.78
CA PHE A 154 -9.98 -11.19 -10.00
C PHE A 154 -9.68 -10.23 -8.86
N LEU A 155 -9.21 -9.01 -9.18
CA LEU A 155 -8.88 -8.00 -8.20
C LEU A 155 -9.72 -6.74 -8.45
N GLU A 156 -10.43 -6.28 -7.42
CA GLU A 156 -11.08 -4.99 -7.47
C GLU A 156 -10.03 -3.87 -7.40
N LEU A 157 -10.14 -2.88 -8.27
CA LEU A 157 -9.31 -1.67 -8.22
C LEU A 157 -10.08 -0.60 -7.45
N ALA A 158 -10.10 -0.75 -6.13
CA ALA A 158 -10.66 0.17 -5.16
C ALA A 158 -9.94 0.02 -3.82
N GLN A 159 -9.97 1.07 -3.02
CA GLN A 159 -9.42 1.02 -1.66
C GLN A 159 -10.49 0.49 -0.71
N ARG A 160 -10.10 -0.37 0.22
CA ARG A 160 -10.95 -0.89 1.29
C ARG A 160 -10.12 -1.12 2.55
N ASN A 161 -10.77 -1.21 3.69
CA ASN A 161 -10.07 -1.68 4.89
C ASN A 161 -9.36 -3.01 4.61
N SER A 162 -8.09 -3.11 4.98
CA SER A 162 -7.21 -4.26 4.74
C SER A 162 -6.87 -4.54 3.26
N GLN A 163 -7.30 -3.69 2.32
CA GLN A 163 -6.94 -3.76 0.90
C GLN A 163 -6.36 -2.44 0.41
N ILE A 164 -5.16 -2.50 -0.15
CA ILE A 164 -4.45 -1.36 -0.75
C ILE A 164 -4.24 -1.67 -2.23
N SER A 165 -5.05 -1.04 -3.08
CA SER A 165 -5.00 -1.26 -4.53
C SER A 165 -3.97 -0.34 -5.18
N ILE A 166 -2.85 -0.90 -5.60
CA ILE A 166 -1.79 -0.23 -6.37
C ILE A 166 -1.66 -0.95 -7.71
N PRO A 167 -2.27 -0.44 -8.78
CA PRO A 167 -2.47 -1.19 -10.01
C PRO A 167 -1.19 -1.30 -10.87
N PHE A 168 -0.12 -1.82 -10.25
CA PHE A 168 1.15 -2.11 -10.90
C PHE A 168 1.48 -3.60 -10.80
N ALA A 169 1.53 -4.27 -11.96
CA ALA A 169 1.81 -5.68 -12.11
C ALA A 169 3.24 -5.91 -12.62
N VAL A 170 3.91 -6.93 -12.08
CA VAL A 170 5.23 -7.42 -12.53
C VAL A 170 5.06 -8.82 -13.10
N SER A 171 5.46 -9.03 -14.35
CA SER A 171 5.38 -10.32 -15.02
C SER A 171 6.74 -11.02 -15.11
N ASN A 172 6.76 -12.35 -14.93
CA ASN A 172 7.94 -13.18 -15.18
C ASN A 172 8.38 -13.19 -16.66
N LEU A 173 7.56 -12.65 -17.56
CA LEU A 173 7.93 -12.43 -18.97
C LEU A 173 8.86 -11.22 -19.18
N GLY A 174 9.25 -10.54 -18.08
CA GLY A 174 10.21 -9.43 -18.09
C GLY A 174 9.58 -8.10 -18.43
N TYR A 175 8.33 -7.85 -18.02
CA TYR A 175 7.70 -6.54 -18.10
C TYR A 175 7.04 -6.13 -16.79
N GLY A 176 6.90 -4.79 -16.60
CA GLY A 176 6.06 -4.18 -15.59
C GLY A 176 4.95 -3.37 -16.25
N PHE A 177 3.73 -3.45 -15.74
CA PHE A 177 2.54 -2.78 -16.29
C PHE A 177 1.83 -1.98 -15.19
N LEU A 178 1.70 -0.68 -15.39
CA LEU A 178 0.94 0.23 -14.52
C LEU A 178 -0.35 0.66 -15.20
N TRP A 179 -1.50 0.36 -14.60
CA TRP A 179 -2.77 0.98 -14.96
C TRP A 179 -2.85 2.36 -14.32
N ASN A 180 -2.48 3.41 -15.07
CA ASN A 180 -2.37 4.80 -14.59
C ASN A 180 -3.72 5.52 -14.61
N ASN A 181 -4.74 4.91 -14.00
CA ASN A 181 -6.11 5.42 -13.99
C ASN A 181 -6.70 5.32 -12.58
N PRO A 182 -7.12 6.46 -11.95
CA PRO A 182 -7.65 6.48 -10.60
C PRO A 182 -9.11 6.06 -10.48
N ALA A 183 -9.76 5.69 -11.58
CA ALA A 183 -11.13 5.21 -11.56
C ALA A 183 -11.26 3.90 -10.77
N VAL A 184 -12.38 3.74 -10.10
CA VAL A 184 -12.79 2.43 -9.56
C VAL A 184 -13.00 1.46 -10.73
N GLY A 185 -12.59 0.21 -10.55
CA GLY A 185 -12.71 -0.80 -11.58
C GLY A 185 -12.26 -2.17 -11.09
N HIS A 186 -11.72 -2.95 -11.98
CA HIS A 186 -11.14 -4.26 -11.64
C HIS A 186 -10.13 -4.70 -12.69
N VAL A 187 -9.31 -5.67 -12.32
CA VAL A 187 -8.52 -6.46 -13.25
C VAL A 187 -8.83 -7.93 -13.07
N ASN A 188 -8.92 -8.65 -14.18
CA ASN A 188 -9.08 -10.09 -14.21
C ASN A 188 -7.86 -10.71 -14.93
N PHE A 189 -7.02 -11.42 -14.19
CA PHE A 189 -5.86 -12.15 -14.72
C PHE A 189 -6.23 -13.59 -15.10
N ALA A 190 -7.34 -13.79 -15.80
CA ALA A 190 -7.82 -15.11 -16.15
C ALA A 190 -6.87 -15.87 -17.10
N LYS A 191 -7.03 -17.20 -17.19
CA LYS A 191 -6.19 -18.05 -18.05
C LYS A 191 -6.36 -17.79 -19.55
N ASN A 192 -7.55 -17.33 -19.95
CA ASN A 192 -7.88 -17.11 -21.36
C ASN A 192 -7.70 -15.65 -21.79
N ILE A 193 -7.73 -14.69 -20.87
CA ILE A 193 -7.67 -13.26 -21.16
C ILE A 193 -7.25 -12.50 -19.90
N THR A 194 -6.49 -11.43 -20.06
CA THR A 194 -6.30 -10.41 -19.03
C THR A 194 -7.14 -9.20 -19.39
N GLU A 195 -8.02 -8.75 -18.48
CA GLU A 195 -8.92 -7.63 -18.71
C GLU A 195 -8.78 -6.58 -17.61
N TRP A 196 -8.49 -5.33 -17.99
CA TRP A 196 -8.48 -4.17 -17.12
C TRP A 196 -9.72 -3.31 -17.39
N VAL A 197 -10.43 -2.93 -16.33
CA VAL A 197 -11.67 -2.16 -16.43
C VAL A 197 -11.60 -0.92 -15.57
N ALA A 198 -11.96 0.24 -16.14
CA ALA A 198 -12.31 1.46 -15.43
C ALA A 198 -13.82 1.71 -15.59
N GLU A 199 -14.53 1.84 -14.46
CA GLU A 199 -16.00 2.01 -14.49
C GLU A 199 -16.41 3.41 -14.99
N CYS A 200 -15.55 4.43 -14.86
CA CYS A 200 -15.84 5.79 -15.27
C CYS A 200 -14.55 6.54 -15.63
N THR A 201 -14.30 6.72 -16.94
CA THR A 201 -13.11 7.44 -17.41
C THR A 201 -13.34 8.07 -18.78
N LYS A 202 -12.55 9.07 -19.12
CA LYS A 202 -12.47 9.67 -20.48
C LYS A 202 -11.27 9.22 -21.26
N GLU A 203 -10.32 8.55 -20.58
CA GLU A 203 -9.03 8.20 -21.18
C GLU A 203 -8.55 6.84 -20.67
N MET A 204 -8.01 6.02 -21.58
CA MET A 204 -7.12 4.94 -21.24
C MET A 204 -5.74 5.52 -20.98
N ASP A 205 -5.14 5.21 -19.86
CA ASP A 205 -3.75 5.56 -19.56
C ASP A 205 -3.08 4.39 -18.84
N TYR A 206 -2.01 3.88 -19.42
CA TYR A 206 -1.16 2.90 -18.77
C TYR A 206 0.31 3.11 -19.16
N TRP A 207 1.18 2.63 -18.30
CA TRP A 207 2.63 2.62 -18.51
C TRP A 207 3.16 1.19 -18.51
N ILE A 208 4.10 0.91 -19.40
CA ILE A 208 4.74 -0.40 -19.52
C ILE A 208 6.25 -0.24 -19.67
N THR A 209 7.00 -1.09 -18.97
CA THR A 209 8.47 -1.22 -19.09
C THR A 209 8.86 -2.65 -19.38
N ALA A 210 10.00 -2.86 -20.03
CA ALA A 210 10.55 -4.19 -20.30
C ALA A 210 12.02 -4.27 -19.87
N GLU A 211 12.34 -5.22 -18.99
CA GLU A 211 13.68 -5.38 -18.41
C GLU A 211 14.06 -6.84 -18.17
N ASP A 212 15.36 -7.09 -17.93
CA ASP A 212 15.89 -8.45 -17.75
C ASP A 212 15.66 -9.01 -16.35
N THR A 213 15.41 -8.15 -15.37
CA THR A 213 15.23 -8.56 -13.97
C THR A 213 14.09 -7.79 -13.30
N PRO A 214 13.38 -8.41 -12.33
CA PRO A 214 12.39 -7.71 -11.54
C PRO A 214 12.94 -6.45 -10.85
N ALA A 215 14.19 -6.49 -10.39
CA ALA A 215 14.84 -5.33 -9.76
C ALA A 215 14.90 -4.12 -10.70
N LYS A 216 15.24 -4.34 -11.99
CA LYS A 216 15.27 -3.27 -13.00
C LYS A 216 13.87 -2.79 -13.37
N ILE A 217 12.88 -3.66 -13.39
CA ILE A 217 11.46 -3.28 -13.56
C ILE A 217 11.05 -2.31 -12.45
N ILE A 218 11.35 -2.64 -11.19
CA ILE A 218 11.01 -1.80 -10.02
C ILE A 218 11.80 -0.49 -10.04
N GLU A 219 13.07 -0.51 -10.43
CA GLU A 219 13.88 0.70 -10.57
C GLU A 219 13.27 1.67 -11.60
N ASN A 220 12.85 1.18 -12.77
CA ASN A 220 12.19 1.99 -13.80
C ASN A 220 10.82 2.51 -13.33
N PHE A 221 10.02 1.64 -12.70
CA PHE A 221 8.71 2.00 -12.17
C PHE A 221 8.82 3.12 -11.12
N THR A 222 9.67 2.93 -10.11
CA THR A 222 9.83 3.92 -9.03
C THR A 222 10.48 5.21 -9.51
N ALA A 223 11.28 5.16 -10.58
CA ALA A 223 11.77 6.37 -11.24
C ALA A 223 10.63 7.14 -11.95
N ALA A 224 9.64 6.44 -12.52
CA ALA A 224 8.51 7.07 -13.23
C ALA A 224 7.45 7.67 -12.30
N VAL A 225 7.24 7.09 -11.12
CA VAL A 225 6.17 7.49 -10.19
C VAL A 225 6.68 8.19 -8.92
N GLY A 226 8.00 8.28 -8.74
CA GLY A 226 8.65 8.81 -7.55
C GLY A 226 8.99 7.74 -6.51
N ARG A 227 10.06 7.99 -5.76
CA ARG A 227 10.61 7.10 -4.72
C ARG A 227 10.30 7.61 -3.33
N ALA A 228 10.24 6.69 -2.36
CA ALA A 228 10.25 7.05 -0.95
C ALA A 228 11.58 7.72 -0.58
N PRO A 229 11.61 8.72 0.30
CA PRO A 229 12.86 9.22 0.85
C PRO A 229 13.54 8.15 1.70
N ALA A 230 14.82 8.37 2.05
CA ALA A 230 15.50 7.46 2.98
C ALA A 230 14.89 7.58 4.37
N LEU A 231 14.43 6.46 4.92
CA LEU A 231 13.92 6.41 6.29
C LEU A 231 15.10 6.37 7.27
N THR A 232 15.11 7.27 8.25
CA THR A 232 16.19 7.38 9.23
C THR A 232 16.00 6.41 10.39
N LYS A 233 17.10 6.10 11.07
CA LYS A 233 17.15 5.19 12.23
C LYS A 233 16.12 5.51 13.33
N ASP A 234 15.72 6.78 13.47
CA ASP A 234 14.82 7.25 14.53
C ASP A 234 13.39 6.69 14.46
N TYR A 235 13.09 5.89 13.43
CA TYR A 235 11.78 5.24 13.20
C TYR A 235 11.91 3.72 13.00
N LEU A 236 13.12 3.16 13.09
CA LEU A 236 13.38 1.77 12.74
C LEU A 236 13.39 0.81 13.95
N GLY A 237 13.31 1.34 15.17
CA GLY A 237 13.17 0.57 16.40
C GLY A 237 11.72 0.15 16.67
N PHE A 238 11.32 0.15 17.94
CA PHE A 238 10.05 -0.37 18.38
C PHE A 238 8.97 0.72 18.54
N TRP A 239 7.76 0.46 17.99
CA TRP A 239 6.57 1.31 18.11
C TRP A 239 5.52 0.60 18.97
N GLN A 240 5.01 1.29 19.98
CA GLN A 240 3.94 0.79 20.85
C GLN A 240 2.62 1.48 20.55
N CYS A 241 1.59 0.68 20.34
CA CYS A 241 0.21 1.11 20.17
C CYS A 241 -0.75 0.10 20.80
N LYS A 242 -1.95 0.52 21.07
CA LYS A 242 -3.12 -0.33 21.33
C LYS A 242 -4.42 0.41 21.01
N LEU A 243 -5.49 -0.28 20.80
CA LEU A 243 -6.84 0.25 20.87
C LEU A 243 -7.36 0.01 22.29
N ARG A 244 -7.37 1.04 23.15
CA ARG A 244 -6.80 2.39 22.97
C ARG A 244 -6.24 2.94 24.27
N TYR A 245 -5.42 3.95 24.20
CA TYR A 245 -5.11 4.80 25.35
C TYR A 245 -6.21 5.83 25.52
N ARG A 246 -6.80 5.92 26.70
CA ARG A 246 -7.97 6.77 26.97
C ARG A 246 -7.61 8.08 27.63
N THR A 247 -6.43 8.15 28.25
CA THR A 247 -5.97 9.34 29.00
C THR A 247 -4.49 9.61 28.77
N GLN A 248 -4.11 10.85 29.00
CA GLN A 248 -2.70 11.29 28.99
C GLN A 248 -1.83 10.46 29.93
N GLU A 249 -2.32 10.14 31.15
CA GLU A 249 -1.57 9.38 32.14
C GLU A 249 -1.39 7.90 31.73
N GLU A 250 -2.37 7.29 31.05
CA GLU A 250 -2.19 5.94 30.49
C GLU A 250 -1.00 5.90 29.52
N VAL A 251 -0.88 6.87 28.61
CA VAL A 251 0.25 6.97 27.67
C VAL A 251 1.58 7.14 28.40
N LEU A 252 1.65 8.09 29.33
CA LEU A 252 2.85 8.37 30.10
C LEU A 252 3.30 7.19 30.96
N SER A 253 2.34 6.49 31.62
CA SER A 253 2.65 5.33 32.44
C SER A 253 3.29 4.19 31.65
N VAL A 254 2.81 3.96 30.40
CA VAL A 254 3.37 2.95 29.50
C VAL A 254 4.78 3.31 29.05
N ALA A 255 5.01 4.54 28.64
CA ALA A 255 6.34 5.00 28.22
C ALA A 255 7.37 4.96 29.38
N ARG A 256 6.96 5.39 30.57
CA ARG A 256 7.79 5.30 31.80
C ARG A 256 8.17 3.86 32.10
N LYS A 257 7.22 2.91 31.99
CA LYS A 257 7.47 1.50 32.24
C LYS A 257 8.45 0.87 31.24
N TYR A 258 8.34 1.17 29.92
CA TYR A 258 9.34 0.76 28.96
C TYR A 258 10.74 1.29 29.30
N LYS A 259 10.83 2.56 29.68
CA LYS A 259 12.10 3.17 30.13
C LYS A 259 12.67 2.48 31.38
N GLU A 260 11.85 2.15 32.38
CA GLU A 260 12.26 1.40 33.58
C GLU A 260 12.78 0.01 33.24
N MET A 261 12.20 -0.66 32.22
CA MET A 261 12.65 -1.95 31.69
C MET A 261 13.93 -1.85 30.85
N GLY A 262 14.39 -0.63 30.56
CA GLY A 262 15.58 -0.41 29.70
C GLY A 262 15.31 -0.67 28.22
N ILE A 263 14.05 -0.66 27.79
CA ILE A 263 13.63 -0.79 26.40
C ILE A 263 13.45 0.60 25.80
N HIS A 264 14.15 0.88 24.69
CA HIS A 264 13.93 2.12 23.95
C HIS A 264 12.65 2.03 23.14
N LEU A 265 11.81 3.05 23.29
CA LEU A 265 10.56 3.19 22.55
C LEU A 265 10.70 4.33 21.54
N ASP A 266 10.79 4.02 20.25
CA ASP A 266 10.94 5.04 19.20
C ASP A 266 9.66 5.87 19.07
N VAL A 267 8.49 5.22 19.06
CA VAL A 267 7.20 5.86 18.86
C VAL A 267 6.14 5.29 19.80
N ILE A 268 5.36 6.15 20.42
CA ILE A 268 4.10 5.79 21.06
C ILE A 268 2.94 6.37 20.25
N VAL A 269 1.90 5.55 20.01
CA VAL A 269 0.79 5.90 19.14
C VAL A 269 -0.49 6.02 19.92
N ILE A 270 -1.17 7.16 19.77
CA ILE A 270 -2.48 7.45 20.37
C ILE A 270 -3.54 7.23 19.28
N ASP A 271 -4.34 6.19 19.47
CA ASP A 271 -5.41 5.80 18.55
C ASP A 271 -6.66 6.67 18.71
N PHE A 272 -7.71 6.42 17.91
CA PHE A 272 -8.99 7.11 18.03
C PHE A 272 -9.60 6.83 19.42
N PHE A 273 -10.46 7.43 19.77
CA PHE A 273 -11.21 8.55 20.14
C PHE A 273 -10.57 9.34 21.28
N HIS A 274 -9.46 9.97 21.07
CA HIS A 274 -8.88 10.96 21.98
C HIS A 274 -9.55 12.34 21.81
N TRP A 275 -10.39 12.49 20.79
CA TRP A 275 -11.17 13.71 20.47
C TRP A 275 -12.58 13.68 21.06
N PRO A 276 -13.22 14.84 21.27
CA PRO A 276 -14.62 14.92 21.69
C PRO A 276 -15.60 14.36 20.65
N ARG A 277 -15.37 14.69 19.37
CA ARG A 277 -16.18 14.24 18.22
C ARG A 277 -15.31 14.06 16.99
N GLN A 278 -15.72 13.18 16.11
CA GLN A 278 -15.08 13.04 14.79
C GLN A 278 -15.15 14.37 14.04
N GLY A 279 -14.01 14.83 13.51
CA GLY A 279 -13.89 16.12 12.82
C GLY A 279 -13.51 17.30 13.72
N ASP A 280 -13.50 17.16 15.06
CA ASP A 280 -12.97 18.21 15.94
C ASP A 280 -11.43 18.29 15.88
N TRP A 281 -10.77 17.19 15.57
CA TRP A 281 -9.31 17.07 15.42
C TRP A 281 -8.54 17.80 16.53
N CYS A 282 -8.86 17.45 17.77
CA CYS A 282 -8.23 17.99 18.96
C CYS A 282 -8.32 16.99 20.12
N PHE A 283 -7.47 17.14 21.12
CA PHE A 283 -7.59 16.36 22.35
C PHE A 283 -8.81 16.78 23.18
N ASP A 284 -9.52 15.79 23.75
CA ASP A 284 -10.53 16.04 24.79
C ASP A 284 -9.83 16.48 26.06
N LYS A 285 -10.03 17.73 26.46
CA LYS A 285 -9.34 18.38 27.59
C LYS A 285 -9.58 17.71 28.93
N GLU A 286 -10.66 16.96 29.08
CA GLU A 286 -10.94 16.26 30.35
C GLU A 286 -10.00 15.09 30.57
N TYR A 287 -9.67 14.36 29.50
CA TYR A 287 -8.81 13.17 29.54
C TYR A 287 -7.37 13.46 29.12
N TRP A 288 -7.16 14.58 28.44
CA TRP A 288 -5.87 15.04 27.92
C TRP A 288 -5.65 16.50 28.33
N PRO A 289 -5.47 16.77 29.67
CA PRO A 289 -5.47 18.14 30.18
C PRO A 289 -4.30 19.01 29.76
N ASP A 290 -3.13 18.42 29.51
CA ASP A 290 -1.91 19.12 29.06
C ASP A 290 -1.13 18.30 28.04
N PRO A 291 -1.58 18.26 26.76
CA PRO A 291 -0.89 17.50 25.71
C PRO A 291 0.54 17.98 25.47
N LYS A 292 0.82 19.27 25.72
CA LYS A 292 2.17 19.82 25.58
C LYS A 292 3.14 19.21 26.59
N ALA A 293 2.77 19.19 27.85
CA ALA A 293 3.58 18.58 28.92
C ALA A 293 3.77 17.08 28.67
N MET A 294 2.74 16.39 28.17
CA MET A 294 2.85 14.98 27.76
C MET A 294 3.91 14.79 26.67
N CYS A 295 3.85 15.57 25.60
CA CYS A 295 4.83 15.49 24.51
C CYS A 295 6.25 15.81 25.01
N ASP A 296 6.41 16.88 25.82
CA ASP A 296 7.71 17.28 26.37
C ASP A 296 8.34 16.15 27.22
N GLU A 297 7.53 15.43 28.03
CA GLU A 297 8.02 14.30 28.82
C GLU A 297 8.39 13.10 27.95
N LEU A 298 7.58 12.75 26.95
CA LEU A 298 7.86 11.68 26.00
C LEU A 298 9.14 11.97 25.19
N HIS A 299 9.31 13.20 24.71
CA HIS A 299 10.53 13.64 24.03
C HIS A 299 11.78 13.58 24.94
N ALA A 300 11.64 13.92 26.22
CA ALA A 300 12.71 13.76 27.20
C ALA A 300 13.12 12.29 27.45
N MET A 301 12.26 11.35 27.09
CA MET A 301 12.55 9.90 27.06
C MET A 301 13.11 9.41 25.71
N GLY A 302 13.15 10.27 24.69
CA GLY A 302 13.57 9.94 23.33
C GLY A 302 12.44 9.33 22.48
N THR A 303 11.20 9.37 22.95
CA THR A 303 10.02 8.78 22.31
C THR A 303 9.26 9.83 21.51
N LYS A 304 8.97 9.55 20.23
CA LYS A 304 8.08 10.35 19.38
C LYS A 304 6.62 10.00 19.63
N VAL A 305 5.75 10.95 19.33
CA VAL A 305 4.30 10.80 19.54
C VAL A 305 3.56 10.85 18.22
N MET A 306 2.76 9.82 17.94
CA MET A 306 1.83 9.77 16.83
C MET A 306 0.40 9.85 17.32
N VAL A 307 -0.46 10.57 16.59
CA VAL A 307 -1.88 10.68 16.86
C VAL A 307 -2.71 10.28 15.66
N SER A 308 -3.80 9.52 15.87
CA SER A 308 -4.74 9.16 14.81
C SER A 308 -5.56 10.36 14.35
N VAL A 309 -5.79 10.47 13.05
CA VAL A 309 -6.67 11.47 12.42
C VAL A 309 -7.56 10.77 11.41
N TRP A 310 -8.88 10.92 11.55
CA TRP A 310 -9.87 10.36 10.65
C TRP A 310 -10.47 11.43 9.74
N PRO A 311 -10.82 11.09 8.49
CA PRO A 311 -11.45 12.04 7.56
C PRO A 311 -12.96 12.21 7.81
N SER A 312 -13.54 11.47 8.76
CA SER A 312 -14.95 11.56 9.11
C SER A 312 -15.23 12.79 9.95
N VAL A 313 -16.33 13.49 9.62
CA VAL A 313 -16.75 14.77 10.23
C VAL A 313 -18.19 14.63 10.71
N ASP A 314 -18.38 14.51 12.01
CA ASP A 314 -19.70 14.43 12.64
C ASP A 314 -20.47 15.75 12.43
N LYS A 315 -21.75 15.66 12.09
CA LYS A 315 -22.62 16.85 11.90
C LYS A 315 -22.75 17.75 13.13
N LYS A 316 -22.35 17.24 14.29
CA LYS A 316 -22.32 17.99 15.57
C LYS A 316 -20.94 18.53 15.91
N CYS A 317 -19.90 18.27 15.11
CA CYS A 317 -18.56 18.81 15.37
C CYS A 317 -18.52 20.33 15.13
N SER A 318 -17.55 20.99 15.74
CA SER A 318 -17.41 22.46 15.71
C SER A 318 -17.12 23.00 14.29
N HIS A 319 -16.56 22.18 13.42
CA HIS A 319 -16.12 22.57 12.07
C HIS A 319 -17.13 22.24 10.98
N PHE A 320 -18.21 21.49 11.27
CA PHE A 320 -19.09 20.91 10.26
C PHE A 320 -19.72 21.94 9.32
N TYR A 321 -20.37 22.98 9.88
CA TYR A 321 -21.09 23.96 9.06
C TYR A 321 -20.16 24.80 8.21
N GLU A 322 -19.00 25.20 8.72
CA GLU A 322 -18.00 25.91 7.93
C GLU A 322 -17.49 25.05 6.78
N MET A 323 -17.18 23.78 7.03
CA MET A 323 -16.71 22.86 6.00
C MET A 323 -17.78 22.59 4.95
N GLN A 324 -19.04 22.47 5.37
CA GLN A 324 -20.17 22.30 4.45
C GLN A 324 -20.34 23.52 3.54
N ASP A 325 -20.35 24.73 4.10
CA ASP A 325 -20.54 25.97 3.37
C ASP A 325 -19.40 26.24 2.38
N ARG A 326 -18.17 25.86 2.74
CA ARG A 326 -16.97 25.96 1.87
C ARG A 326 -16.83 24.82 0.87
N GLY A 327 -17.70 23.80 0.92
CA GLY A 327 -17.62 22.64 0.01
C GLY A 327 -16.43 21.73 0.27
N PHE A 328 -16.01 21.56 1.53
CA PHE A 328 -14.88 20.74 1.94
C PHE A 328 -15.25 19.30 2.29
N LEU A 329 -16.53 18.96 2.16
CA LEU A 329 -17.05 17.62 2.44
C LEU A 329 -17.46 16.92 1.16
N VAL A 330 -17.30 15.59 1.14
CA VAL A 330 -17.79 14.74 0.05
C VAL A 330 -19.30 14.92 -0.09
N ARG A 331 -19.74 15.08 -1.32
CA ARG A 331 -21.16 15.27 -1.67
C ARG A 331 -21.74 13.98 -2.22
N THR A 332 -23.06 13.95 -2.37
CA THR A 332 -23.77 12.87 -3.03
C THR A 332 -24.38 13.34 -4.34
N GLU A 333 -24.35 12.48 -5.36
CA GLU A 333 -25.10 12.68 -6.61
C GLU A 333 -26.59 12.44 -6.38
N ARG A 334 -26.93 11.53 -5.45
CA ARG A 334 -28.30 11.11 -5.11
C ARG A 334 -28.31 10.35 -3.79
N GLY A 335 -29.50 10.22 -3.19
CA GLY A 335 -29.65 9.45 -1.94
C GLY A 335 -29.24 10.22 -0.70
N SER A 336 -28.80 9.52 0.33
CA SER A 336 -28.36 10.08 1.59
C SER A 336 -27.00 10.78 1.46
N ASN A 337 -26.81 11.85 2.21
CA ASN A 337 -25.52 12.53 2.33
C ASN A 337 -24.64 12.01 3.47
N GLN A 338 -25.09 10.96 4.19
CA GLN A 338 -24.28 10.30 5.18
C GLN A 338 -23.27 9.37 4.50
N THR A 339 -21.98 9.58 4.76
CA THR A 339 -20.90 8.77 4.18
C THR A 339 -20.36 7.73 5.15
N TYR A 340 -20.48 7.98 6.47
CA TYR A 340 -19.95 7.10 7.51
C TYR A 340 -20.80 7.18 8.78
N ASP A 341 -21.14 6.05 9.40
CA ASP A 341 -22.05 5.98 10.56
C ASP A 341 -21.43 5.31 11.80
N PHE A 342 -20.14 5.05 11.80
CA PHE A 342 -19.47 4.49 12.97
C PHE A 342 -19.36 5.53 14.08
N ASN A 343 -20.17 5.35 15.13
CA ASN A 343 -20.20 6.22 16.29
C ASN A 343 -20.39 7.72 15.95
N GLY A 344 -21.27 8.01 14.98
CA GLY A 344 -21.64 9.35 14.59
C GLY A 344 -22.36 9.40 13.25
N ASP A 345 -23.05 10.52 12.97
CA ASP A 345 -23.65 10.82 11.66
C ASP A 345 -22.67 11.70 10.88
N CYS A 346 -21.76 11.06 10.15
CA CYS A 346 -20.62 11.72 9.58
C CYS A 346 -20.72 11.89 8.06
N LEU A 347 -20.16 13.00 7.58
CA LEU A 347 -19.72 13.19 6.21
C LEU A 347 -18.19 13.01 6.16
N THR A 348 -17.68 12.69 4.97
CA THR A 348 -16.25 12.53 4.77
C THR A 348 -15.64 13.85 4.29
N PHE A 349 -14.50 14.21 4.86
CA PHE A 349 -13.64 15.28 4.36
C PHE A 349 -13.21 15.01 2.91
N ASP A 350 -13.25 16.02 2.04
CA ASP A 350 -12.86 15.89 0.63
C ASP A 350 -11.38 16.23 0.41
N ALA A 351 -10.52 15.22 0.53
CA ALA A 351 -9.08 15.39 0.30
C ALA A 351 -8.71 15.77 -1.16
N THR A 352 -9.63 15.65 -2.11
CA THR A 352 -9.39 16.07 -3.50
C THR A 352 -9.43 17.58 -3.67
N ASN A 353 -10.04 18.31 -2.71
CA ASN A 353 -10.09 19.76 -2.68
C ASN A 353 -8.81 20.35 -2.06
N PRO A 354 -7.99 21.14 -2.81
CA PRO A 354 -6.76 21.74 -2.28
C PRO A 354 -6.99 22.64 -1.06
N GLU A 355 -8.02 23.48 -1.08
CA GLU A 355 -8.34 24.39 0.03
C GLU A 355 -8.78 23.63 1.28
N ALA A 356 -9.49 22.51 1.10
CA ALA A 356 -9.85 21.65 2.22
C ALA A 356 -8.61 21.01 2.87
N ARG A 357 -7.61 20.62 2.08
CA ARG A 357 -6.34 20.08 2.61
C ARG A 357 -5.59 21.09 3.47
N GLU A 358 -5.51 22.34 3.01
CA GLU A 358 -4.91 23.44 3.78
C GLU A 358 -5.67 23.66 5.10
N TYR A 359 -7.00 23.73 5.03
CA TYR A 359 -7.86 23.90 6.20
C TYR A 359 -7.67 22.79 7.24
N LEU A 360 -7.65 21.53 6.81
CA LEU A 360 -7.40 20.39 7.71
C LEU A 360 -6.04 20.51 8.41
N TRP A 361 -4.99 20.84 7.64
CA TRP A 361 -3.67 21.00 8.20
C TRP A 361 -3.61 22.12 9.23
N GLU A 362 -4.22 23.27 8.98
CA GLU A 362 -4.25 24.40 9.92
C GLU A 362 -4.86 23.99 11.26
N ILE A 363 -5.94 23.21 11.25
CA ILE A 363 -6.57 22.69 12.48
C ILE A 363 -5.65 21.70 13.17
N CYS A 364 -5.12 20.71 12.45
CA CYS A 364 -4.25 19.70 13.02
C CYS A 364 -2.93 20.29 13.52
N LYS A 365 -2.38 21.30 12.82
CA LYS A 365 -1.21 22.03 13.29
C LYS A 365 -1.47 22.67 14.64
N LYS A 366 -2.52 23.45 14.76
CA LYS A 366 -2.88 24.17 16.00
C LYS A 366 -3.17 23.24 17.17
N ASN A 367 -3.88 22.12 16.90
CA ASN A 367 -4.44 21.27 17.95
C ASN A 367 -3.55 20.05 18.29
N TYR A 368 -2.55 19.75 17.46
CA TYR A 368 -1.64 18.60 17.64
C TYR A 368 -0.17 19.00 17.43
N ALA A 369 0.19 19.48 16.25
CA ALA A 369 1.58 19.74 15.91
C ALA A 369 2.25 20.77 16.81
N ASP A 370 1.53 21.84 17.17
CA ASP A 370 2.02 22.93 18.07
C ASP A 370 2.15 22.46 19.53
N TYR A 371 1.54 21.33 19.91
CA TYR A 371 1.76 20.67 21.22
C TYR A 371 2.98 19.74 21.22
N GLY A 372 3.55 19.43 20.06
CA GLY A 372 4.69 18.53 19.94
C GLY A 372 4.38 17.16 19.35
N ILE A 373 3.18 16.94 18.80
CA ILE A 373 2.91 15.72 18.04
C ILE A 373 3.81 15.66 16.83
N ASP A 374 4.55 14.55 16.68
CA ASP A 374 5.56 14.35 15.65
C ASP A 374 5.00 13.78 14.37
N MET A 375 3.99 12.90 14.47
CA MET A 375 3.50 12.03 13.42
C MET A 375 1.98 11.95 13.44
N PHE A 376 1.41 11.67 12.27
CA PHE A 376 -0.03 11.49 12.12
C PHE A 376 -0.36 10.11 11.54
N TRP A 377 -1.37 9.47 12.09
CA TRP A 377 -1.94 8.22 11.59
C TRP A 377 -3.24 8.53 10.84
N LEU A 378 -3.18 8.45 9.52
CA LEU A 378 -4.27 8.75 8.60
C LEU A 378 -5.11 7.49 8.39
N ASP A 379 -6.02 7.27 9.31
CA ASP A 379 -6.91 6.12 9.31
C ASP A 379 -8.21 6.43 8.54
N ASN A 380 -8.99 5.42 8.17
CA ASN A 380 -10.18 5.52 7.32
C ASN A 380 -9.93 6.23 5.98
N ALA A 381 -8.74 6.10 5.43
CA ALA A 381 -8.24 6.86 4.29
C ALA A 381 -8.64 6.30 2.92
N GLU A 382 -9.51 5.32 2.83
CA GLU A 382 -10.05 4.75 1.57
C GLU A 382 -10.81 5.79 0.71
N PRO A 383 -11.70 6.66 1.24
CA PRO A 383 -12.31 6.70 2.57
C PRO A 383 -13.24 5.50 2.82
N ASP A 384 -13.35 5.12 4.10
CA ASP A 384 -14.21 4.01 4.54
C ASP A 384 -15.67 4.47 4.54
N PHE A 385 -16.31 4.37 3.40
CA PHE A 385 -17.72 4.71 3.27
C PHE A 385 -18.60 3.65 3.93
N ASN A 386 -19.66 4.09 4.59
CA ASN A 386 -20.66 3.19 5.17
C ASN A 386 -21.22 2.20 4.13
N VAL A 387 -21.43 2.69 2.91
CA VAL A 387 -21.76 1.89 1.74
C VAL A 387 -20.78 2.23 0.63
N TYR A 388 -20.04 1.24 0.14
CA TYR A 388 -19.13 1.42 -1.01
C TYR A 388 -19.90 1.58 -2.34
N ASP A 389 -20.87 2.48 -2.34
CA ASP A 389 -21.59 2.90 -3.55
C ASP A 389 -20.89 4.08 -4.20
N TYR A 390 -19.79 3.81 -4.88
CA TYR A 390 -19.01 4.82 -5.59
C TYR A 390 -19.82 5.60 -6.64
N GLY A 391 -20.92 5.06 -7.14
CA GLY A 391 -21.83 5.76 -8.04
C GLY A 391 -22.65 6.86 -7.38
N ASN A 392 -22.70 6.89 -6.05
CA ASN A 392 -23.45 7.86 -5.27
C ASN A 392 -22.64 9.09 -4.85
N TYR A 393 -21.32 8.92 -4.64
CA TYR A 393 -20.49 9.98 -4.06
C TYR A 393 -19.77 10.82 -5.12
N ARG A 394 -19.53 12.09 -4.75
CA ARG A 394 -18.87 13.08 -5.61
C ARG A 394 -17.88 13.91 -4.80
N TYR A 395 -16.65 13.90 -5.27
CA TYR A 395 -15.56 14.77 -4.81
C TYR A 395 -15.54 16.08 -5.59
N GLN A 396 -14.75 17.05 -5.15
CA GLN A 396 -14.45 18.24 -5.93
C GLN A 396 -13.80 17.89 -7.27
N MET A 397 -12.94 16.88 -7.30
CA MET A 397 -12.23 16.41 -8.50
C MET A 397 -13.15 15.73 -9.52
N GLY A 398 -14.23 15.10 -9.12
CA GLY A 398 -15.14 14.34 -9.98
C GLY A 398 -16.02 13.34 -9.22
N SER A 399 -16.71 12.48 -9.97
CA SER A 399 -17.45 11.37 -9.36
C SER A 399 -16.49 10.39 -8.65
N ALA A 400 -16.94 9.74 -7.59
CA ALA A 400 -16.12 8.74 -6.90
C ALA A 400 -15.74 7.58 -7.83
N LEU A 401 -16.62 7.16 -8.74
CA LEU A 401 -16.29 6.18 -9.78
C LEU A 401 -15.07 6.57 -10.61
N SER A 402 -14.89 7.87 -10.89
CA SER A 402 -13.80 8.33 -11.77
C SER A 402 -12.47 8.57 -11.07
N CYS A 403 -12.46 8.77 -9.75
CA CYS A 403 -11.24 9.23 -9.07
C CYS A 403 -11.06 8.77 -7.61
N SER A 404 -11.87 7.85 -7.09
CA SER A 404 -11.80 7.48 -5.67
C SER A 404 -10.42 6.92 -5.27
N ASN A 405 -9.76 6.19 -6.15
CA ASN A 405 -8.48 5.57 -5.84
C ASN A 405 -7.34 6.56 -5.50
N ILE A 406 -7.45 7.82 -5.95
CA ILE A 406 -6.42 8.83 -5.65
C ILE A 406 -6.62 9.50 -4.28
N TYR A 407 -7.75 9.26 -3.62
CA TYR A 407 -8.10 9.91 -2.36
C TYR A 407 -7.00 9.75 -1.28
N PRO A 408 -6.51 8.53 -0.95
CA PRO A 408 -5.48 8.36 0.08
C PRO A 408 -4.19 9.12 -0.26
N LEU A 409 -3.76 9.11 -1.50
CA LEU A 409 -2.58 9.88 -1.93
C LEU A 409 -2.75 11.38 -1.64
N LEU A 410 -3.94 11.94 -1.88
CA LEU A 410 -4.21 13.35 -1.65
C LEU A 410 -4.41 13.68 -0.17
N TYR A 411 -4.91 12.72 0.61
CA TYR A 411 -4.99 12.84 2.06
C TYR A 411 -3.60 12.83 2.69
N SER A 412 -2.71 11.91 2.30
CA SER A 412 -1.29 11.95 2.65
C SER A 412 -0.63 13.29 2.32
N LYS A 413 -0.94 13.80 1.12
CA LYS A 413 -0.38 15.06 0.63
C LYS A 413 -0.76 16.25 1.50
N ALA A 414 -1.94 16.27 2.11
CA ALA A 414 -2.35 17.34 3.03
C ALA A 414 -1.36 17.49 4.20
N PHE A 415 -1.01 16.37 4.84
CA PHE A 415 -0.07 16.36 5.96
C PHE A 415 1.38 16.55 5.52
N TYR A 416 1.78 15.93 4.41
CA TYR A 416 3.11 16.09 3.86
C TYR A 416 3.42 17.56 3.52
N ASP A 417 2.55 18.22 2.76
CA ASP A 417 2.73 19.62 2.36
C ASP A 417 2.74 20.54 3.58
N GLY A 418 1.82 20.32 4.52
CA GLY A 418 1.70 21.08 5.73
C GLY A 418 2.93 20.95 6.65
N MET A 419 3.36 19.73 6.93
CA MET A 419 4.54 19.46 7.77
C MET A 419 5.81 20.02 7.13
N LYS A 420 5.92 19.95 5.79
CA LYS A 420 7.05 20.49 5.05
C LYS A 420 7.06 22.02 5.06
N ALA A 421 5.90 22.66 4.89
CA ALA A 421 5.75 24.11 5.00
C ALA A 421 6.09 24.63 6.40
N ASP A 422 5.81 23.81 7.44
CA ASP A 422 6.19 24.08 8.83
C ASP A 422 7.67 23.85 9.13
N GLY A 423 8.47 23.52 8.10
CA GLY A 423 9.93 23.34 8.20
C GLY A 423 10.38 22.00 8.78
N ARG A 424 9.48 21.06 8.98
CA ARG A 424 9.81 19.72 9.49
C ARG A 424 10.62 18.93 8.49
N LYS A 425 11.60 18.21 8.99
CA LYS A 425 12.50 17.35 8.20
C LYS A 425 12.41 15.92 8.73
N ASN A 426 12.62 14.93 7.86
CA ASN A 426 12.66 13.51 8.25
C ASN A 426 11.44 13.07 9.07
N PHE A 427 10.26 13.54 8.71
CA PHE A 427 9.00 13.10 9.33
C PHE A 427 8.43 11.88 8.62
N VAL A 428 7.62 11.13 9.33
CA VAL A 428 6.93 9.92 8.86
C VAL A 428 5.49 9.98 9.35
N ASN A 429 4.56 9.53 8.54
CA ASN A 429 3.17 9.32 8.92
C ASN A 429 2.78 7.85 8.66
N LEU A 430 1.64 7.43 9.18
CA LEU A 430 1.05 6.11 8.95
C LEU A 430 -0.28 6.29 8.23
N GLU A 431 -0.57 5.47 7.21
CA GLU A 431 -1.81 5.57 6.45
C GLU A 431 -2.38 4.20 6.10
N ARG A 432 -3.72 4.05 6.16
CA ARG A 432 -4.38 2.76 5.92
C ARG A 432 -4.40 2.36 4.45
N CYS A 433 -4.54 3.30 3.56
CA CYS A 433 -4.61 3.05 2.13
C CYS A 433 -3.60 3.89 1.35
N ALA A 434 -3.37 3.53 0.10
CA ALA A 434 -2.48 4.24 -0.79
C ALA A 434 -2.90 4.07 -2.25
N TRP A 435 -2.46 4.98 -3.09
CA TRP A 435 -2.42 4.79 -4.52
C TRP A 435 -0.99 4.94 -5.03
N VAL A 436 -0.77 4.67 -6.32
CA VAL A 436 0.55 4.78 -6.94
C VAL A 436 1.15 6.17 -6.70
N GLY A 437 2.35 6.22 -6.16
CA GLY A 437 3.04 7.47 -5.85
C GLY A 437 2.89 7.96 -4.40
N SER A 438 2.08 7.30 -3.56
CA SER A 438 1.93 7.66 -2.13
C SER A 438 3.25 7.57 -1.36
N GLN A 439 4.17 6.68 -1.74
CA GLN A 439 5.46 6.49 -1.07
C GLN A 439 6.30 7.78 -0.98
N LYS A 440 6.16 8.70 -1.92
CA LYS A 440 6.92 9.97 -1.90
C LYS A 440 6.41 10.99 -0.87
N TYR A 441 5.27 10.72 -0.23
CA TYR A 441 4.68 11.56 0.80
C TYR A 441 4.95 11.07 2.22
N ASN A 442 6.04 10.33 2.43
CA ASN A 442 6.52 9.87 3.74
C ASN A 442 5.52 9.00 4.51
N GLN A 443 4.82 8.10 3.81
CA GLN A 443 3.81 7.24 4.41
C GLN A 443 4.33 5.82 4.66
N VAL A 444 4.16 5.35 5.90
CA VAL A 444 4.15 3.92 6.25
C VAL A 444 2.75 3.40 6.02
N LEU A 445 2.60 2.22 5.45
CA LEU A 445 1.32 1.56 5.27
C LEU A 445 1.24 0.31 6.16
N TRP A 446 0.01 -0.15 6.50
CA TRP A 446 -0.15 -1.39 7.23
C TRP A 446 -1.25 -2.27 6.63
N ASN A 447 -1.37 -3.50 7.12
CA ASN A 447 -2.27 -4.49 6.56
C ASN A 447 -3.75 -4.36 6.98
N GLY A 448 -4.13 -3.26 7.67
CA GLY A 448 -5.51 -2.99 8.08
C GLY A 448 -5.99 -3.85 9.24
N ASP A 449 -7.33 -3.91 9.42
CA ASP A 449 -7.97 -4.54 10.57
C ASP A 449 -8.16 -6.05 10.35
N VAL A 450 -7.05 -6.78 10.25
CA VAL A 450 -7.06 -8.23 9.99
C VAL A 450 -7.33 -9.04 11.26
N GLN A 451 -7.85 -10.25 11.08
CA GLN A 451 -8.11 -11.19 12.15
C GLN A 451 -6.82 -11.68 12.83
N SER A 452 -6.91 -12.01 14.11
CA SER A 452 -5.81 -12.61 14.88
C SER A 452 -5.74 -14.13 14.59
N THR A 453 -5.25 -14.49 13.39
CA THR A 453 -5.11 -15.88 12.95
C THR A 453 -3.79 -16.14 12.21
N PHE A 454 -3.35 -17.40 12.16
CA PHE A 454 -2.17 -17.79 11.39
C PHE A 454 -2.36 -17.62 9.88
N GLU A 455 -3.60 -17.73 9.38
CA GLU A 455 -3.92 -17.45 7.97
C GLU A 455 -3.67 -15.98 7.61
N CYS A 456 -3.99 -15.05 8.52
CA CYS A 456 -3.68 -13.64 8.34
C CYS A 456 -2.18 -13.34 8.46
N LEU A 457 -1.44 -14.06 9.32
CA LEU A 457 0.02 -13.97 9.36
C LEU A 457 0.64 -14.49 8.05
N GLU A 458 0.15 -15.62 7.53
CA GLU A 458 0.59 -16.15 6.23
C GLU A 458 0.32 -15.13 5.10
N ALA A 459 -0.89 -14.57 5.06
CA ALA A 459 -1.25 -13.53 4.08
C ALA A 459 -0.36 -12.27 4.20
N ALA A 460 0.00 -11.86 5.42
CA ALA A 460 0.89 -10.72 5.67
C ALA A 460 2.27 -10.91 5.02
N VAL A 461 2.80 -12.13 5.00
CA VAL A 461 4.08 -12.44 4.32
C VAL A 461 3.96 -12.20 2.81
N TYR A 462 2.84 -12.57 2.18
CA TYR A 462 2.60 -12.34 0.75
C TYR A 462 2.34 -10.86 0.45
N GLN A 463 1.57 -10.20 1.31
CA GLN A 463 1.23 -8.79 1.21
C GLN A 463 2.49 -7.91 1.25
N GLY A 464 3.39 -8.12 2.24
CA GLY A 464 4.62 -7.34 2.34
C GLY A 464 5.51 -7.47 1.12
N GLN A 465 5.60 -8.67 0.51
CA GLN A 465 6.34 -8.90 -0.73
C GLN A 465 5.69 -8.18 -1.92
N ASN A 466 4.36 -8.29 -2.09
CA ASN A 466 3.64 -7.61 -3.17
C ASN A 466 3.63 -6.08 -3.02
N MET A 467 3.55 -5.55 -1.78
CA MET A 467 3.71 -4.12 -1.51
C MET A 467 5.10 -3.63 -1.92
N GLY A 468 6.14 -4.39 -1.63
CA GLY A 468 7.50 -4.11 -2.09
C GLY A 468 7.60 -4.01 -3.61
N LEU A 469 7.02 -4.98 -4.33
CA LEU A 469 6.96 -4.97 -5.79
C LEU A 469 6.10 -3.82 -6.35
N ALA A 470 5.11 -3.36 -5.59
CA ALA A 470 4.29 -2.19 -5.94
C ALA A 470 4.96 -0.84 -5.60
N GLY A 471 6.25 -0.83 -5.22
CA GLY A 471 7.04 0.38 -4.98
C GLY A 471 6.86 1.00 -3.58
N ILE A 472 6.27 0.25 -2.64
CA ILE A 472 6.06 0.69 -1.24
C ILE A 472 7.10 0.02 -0.34
N PRO A 473 8.18 0.73 0.03
CA PRO A 473 9.24 0.15 0.88
C PRO A 473 8.93 0.25 2.38
N TRP A 474 8.02 1.15 2.81
CA TRP A 474 7.67 1.37 4.20
C TRP A 474 6.32 0.73 4.52
N TRP A 475 6.37 -0.40 5.15
CA TRP A 475 5.19 -1.21 5.44
C TRP A 475 5.31 -1.88 6.81
N THR A 476 4.16 -2.15 7.44
CA THR A 476 4.07 -2.82 8.74
C THR A 476 2.81 -3.67 8.83
N THR A 477 2.63 -4.33 9.95
CA THR A 477 1.40 -5.03 10.32
C THR A 477 0.99 -4.67 11.74
N ASP A 478 -0.25 -4.98 12.08
CA ASP A 478 -0.67 -5.10 13.46
C ASP A 478 -0.18 -6.45 13.98
N ILE A 479 0.83 -6.44 14.87
CA ILE A 479 1.45 -7.67 15.38
C ILE A 479 0.42 -8.46 16.19
N GLY A 480 0.19 -9.70 15.77
CA GLY A 480 -0.82 -10.58 16.34
C GLY A 480 -2.20 -10.47 15.68
N GLY A 481 -2.33 -9.68 14.60
CA GLY A 481 -3.61 -9.26 14.02
C GLY A 481 -4.25 -8.13 14.82
N PHE A 482 -5.20 -7.41 14.20
CA PHE A 482 -5.93 -6.35 14.89
C PHE A 482 -7.08 -6.91 15.73
N MET A 483 -7.95 -7.77 15.15
CA MET A 483 -9.24 -8.16 15.71
C MET A 483 -9.16 -9.42 16.59
N TYR A 484 -9.82 -9.39 17.76
CA TYR A 484 -10.20 -10.55 18.58
C TYR A 484 -9.08 -11.33 19.27
N GLY A 485 -7.88 -10.79 19.37
CA GLY A 485 -6.80 -11.44 20.11
C GLY A 485 -7.01 -11.36 21.63
N ASN A 486 -7.07 -12.52 22.33
CA ASN A 486 -7.22 -12.54 23.80
C ASN A 486 -5.88 -12.79 24.47
N PRO A 487 -5.33 -11.84 25.27
CA PRO A 487 -4.03 -12.01 25.96
C PRO A 487 -3.96 -13.19 26.92
N LYS A 488 -5.09 -13.74 27.33
CA LYS A 488 -5.18 -14.89 28.25
C LYS A 488 -5.28 -16.24 27.53
N ASP A 489 -5.43 -16.23 26.19
CA ASP A 489 -5.50 -17.45 25.39
C ASP A 489 -4.09 -17.86 24.93
N PRO A 490 -3.56 -19.03 25.37
CA PRO A 490 -2.24 -19.49 24.95
C PRO A 490 -2.08 -19.63 23.44
N ALA A 491 -3.14 -19.95 22.70
CA ALA A 491 -3.08 -20.08 21.26
C ALA A 491 -2.89 -18.70 20.58
N PHE A 492 -3.50 -17.67 21.14
CA PHE A 492 -3.26 -16.30 20.67
C PHE A 492 -1.86 -15.81 21.06
N VAL A 493 -1.35 -16.16 22.25
CA VAL A 493 -0.01 -15.77 22.67
C VAL A 493 1.04 -16.40 21.74
N GLU A 494 0.91 -17.67 21.36
CA GLU A 494 1.77 -18.29 20.34
C GLU A 494 1.74 -17.55 19.01
N LEU A 495 0.55 -17.20 18.51
CA LEU A 495 0.39 -16.42 17.27
C LEU A 495 1.10 -15.05 17.39
N LEU A 496 0.91 -14.36 18.50
CA LEU A 496 1.53 -13.06 18.75
C LEU A 496 3.06 -13.14 18.73
N GLU A 497 3.65 -14.15 19.39
CA GLU A 497 5.08 -14.37 19.43
C GLU A 497 5.64 -14.65 18.03
N ARG A 498 4.99 -15.53 17.25
CA ARG A 498 5.38 -15.81 15.85
C ARG A 498 5.24 -14.59 14.94
N TRP A 499 4.20 -13.79 15.16
CA TRP A 499 4.02 -12.56 14.40
C TRP A 499 5.06 -11.50 14.78
N PHE A 500 5.42 -11.42 16.06
CA PHE A 500 6.46 -10.51 16.53
C PHE A 500 7.83 -10.86 15.92
N GLU A 501 8.18 -12.15 15.86
CA GLU A 501 9.39 -12.65 15.18
C GLU A 501 9.42 -12.23 13.70
N PHE A 502 8.31 -12.39 12.98
CA PHE A 502 8.18 -11.93 11.60
C PHE A 502 8.37 -10.42 11.48
N ALA A 503 7.77 -9.64 12.37
CA ALA A 503 7.80 -8.19 12.34
C ALA A 503 9.20 -7.62 12.59
N VAL A 504 10.10 -8.33 13.29
CA VAL A 504 11.50 -7.94 13.44
C VAL A 504 12.20 -7.79 12.09
N PHE A 505 11.84 -8.63 11.12
CA PHE A 505 12.35 -8.62 9.74
C PHE A 505 11.34 -8.03 8.73
N SER A 506 10.57 -7.06 9.19
CA SER A 506 9.72 -6.20 8.37
C SER A 506 10.25 -4.76 8.39
N PRO A 507 9.78 -3.88 7.50
CA PRO A 507 10.25 -2.49 7.48
C PRO A 507 10.08 -1.75 8.81
N ILE A 508 8.92 -1.87 9.45
CA ILE A 508 8.60 -1.22 10.73
C ILE A 508 8.11 -2.27 11.74
N LEU A 509 8.62 -2.20 12.97
CA LEU A 509 8.22 -3.05 14.09
C LEU A 509 7.17 -2.31 14.95
N ARG A 510 5.88 -2.61 14.77
CA ARG A 510 4.76 -1.92 15.42
C ARG A 510 3.84 -2.91 16.12
N LEU A 511 3.76 -2.86 17.44
CA LEU A 511 2.79 -3.61 18.23
C LEU A 511 1.48 -2.80 18.31
N HIS A 512 0.41 -3.33 17.73
CA HIS A 512 -0.94 -2.77 17.78
C HIS A 512 -1.99 -3.86 17.73
N GLY A 513 -3.18 -3.58 18.23
CA GLY A 513 -4.35 -4.44 18.12
C GLY A 513 -5.45 -4.06 19.10
N ASP A 514 -6.65 -4.55 18.80
CA ASP A 514 -7.84 -4.50 19.63
C ASP A 514 -8.01 -5.85 20.32
N ARG A 515 -7.82 -5.90 21.64
CA ARG A 515 -7.70 -7.14 22.40
C ARG A 515 -8.96 -7.47 23.17
N ASP A 516 -9.44 -8.69 23.02
CA ASP A 516 -10.59 -9.24 23.75
C ASP A 516 -10.25 -9.62 25.22
N PRO A 517 -11.25 -9.63 26.14
CA PRO A 517 -12.60 -9.08 25.95
C PRO A 517 -12.65 -7.55 26.08
N HIS A 518 -13.66 -6.93 25.47
CA HIS A 518 -13.96 -5.51 25.61
C HIS A 518 -14.77 -5.27 26.89
N ASP A 519 -14.18 -5.48 28.04
CA ASP A 519 -14.81 -5.36 29.35
C ASP A 519 -14.26 -4.22 30.23
N ILE A 520 -13.27 -3.48 29.71
CA ILE A 520 -12.79 -2.27 30.38
C ILE A 520 -13.83 -1.15 30.21
N PRO A 521 -14.48 -0.73 31.30
CA PRO A 521 -15.63 0.18 31.22
C PRO A 521 -15.23 1.57 30.71
N PRO A 522 -16.17 2.30 30.11
CA PRO A 522 -15.97 3.68 29.70
C PRO A 522 -15.62 4.58 30.90
N LEU A 523 -14.85 5.62 30.63
CA LEU A 523 -14.53 6.66 31.63
C LEU A 523 -15.73 7.57 31.87
N ASP A 524 -16.53 7.80 30.83
CA ASP A 524 -17.74 8.63 30.88
C ASP A 524 -18.99 7.79 30.67
N LYS A 525 -20.08 8.16 31.33
CA LYS A 525 -21.37 7.50 31.22
C LYS A 525 -22.48 8.42 30.67
N ASP A 526 -22.16 9.67 30.34
CA ASP A 526 -23.13 10.59 29.75
C ASP A 526 -23.33 10.33 28.27
N PRO A 527 -24.48 9.76 27.84
CA PRO A 527 -24.74 9.45 26.44
C PRO A 527 -24.86 10.71 25.55
N ASN A 528 -25.02 11.88 26.14
CA ASN A 528 -25.13 13.15 25.40
C ASN A 528 -23.77 13.72 25.02
N ARG A 529 -22.70 13.22 25.60
CA ARG A 529 -21.34 13.69 25.33
C ARG A 529 -20.80 13.28 23.97
N GLY A 530 -21.54 12.45 23.25
CA GLY A 530 -21.14 11.89 21.96
C GLY A 530 -20.19 10.71 22.14
N TYR A 531 -19.72 10.21 21.03
CA TYR A 531 -18.85 9.02 20.97
C TYR A 531 -17.36 9.35 21.20
N GLY A 532 -17.06 10.46 21.88
CA GLY A 532 -15.70 10.79 22.29
C GLY A 532 -15.14 9.76 23.28
N GLY A 533 -13.85 9.82 23.47
CA GLY A 533 -13.02 8.82 24.11
C GLY A 533 -13.49 8.24 25.44
N GLY A 534 -14.22 9.01 26.23
CA GLY A 534 -14.70 8.56 27.53
C GLY A 534 -15.85 7.57 27.49
N TYR A 535 -16.67 7.56 26.45
CA TYR A 535 -17.96 6.85 26.43
C TYR A 535 -17.86 5.38 26.00
N LEU A 536 -16.82 4.97 25.30
CA LEU A 536 -16.70 3.62 24.73
C LEU A 536 -16.03 2.63 25.68
N TYR A 537 -16.52 1.39 25.69
CA TYR A 537 -15.75 0.25 26.21
C TYR A 537 -14.47 0.10 25.38
N THR A 538 -13.41 -0.37 26.02
CA THR A 538 -12.14 -0.65 25.32
C THR A 538 -11.66 -2.06 25.59
N GLY A 539 -10.84 -2.57 24.68
CA GLY A 539 -10.21 -3.88 24.77
C GLY A 539 -9.12 -3.94 25.86
N GLN A 540 -8.56 -5.13 26.01
CA GLN A 540 -7.48 -5.41 26.95
C GLN A 540 -6.18 -4.70 26.58
N ASN A 541 -5.25 -4.71 27.52
CA ASN A 541 -3.90 -4.17 27.32
C ASN A 541 -3.12 -4.93 26.24
N ASN A 542 -2.24 -4.20 25.52
CA ASN A 542 -1.46 -4.72 24.38
C ASN A 542 0.05 -4.42 24.53
N GLU A 543 0.51 -4.07 25.71
CA GLU A 543 1.92 -3.90 25.98
C GLU A 543 2.60 -5.28 26.17
N ILE A 544 3.90 -5.40 25.93
CA ILE A 544 4.60 -6.70 25.94
C ILE A 544 4.45 -7.47 27.25
N TRP A 545 4.24 -6.80 28.39
CA TRP A 545 4.00 -7.43 29.70
C TRP A 545 2.56 -7.93 29.90
N SER A 546 1.67 -7.72 28.96
CA SER A 546 0.25 -8.11 29.07
C SER A 546 0.03 -9.61 28.79
N TYR A 547 1.02 -10.30 28.23
CA TYR A 547 0.94 -11.67 27.71
C TYR A 547 1.63 -12.71 28.61
N GLY A 548 2.05 -12.31 29.81
CA GLY A 548 2.75 -13.16 30.74
C GLY A 548 4.28 -13.05 30.64
N PRO A 549 5.01 -13.57 31.66
CA PRO A 549 6.44 -13.32 31.80
C PRO A 549 7.30 -14.01 30.71
N GLU A 550 6.86 -15.17 30.20
CA GLU A 550 7.59 -15.89 29.15
C GLU A 550 7.50 -15.14 27.82
N ALA A 551 6.29 -14.77 27.39
CA ALA A 551 6.07 -14.00 26.19
C ALA A 551 6.74 -12.61 26.27
N GLN A 552 6.68 -11.95 27.43
CA GLN A 552 7.38 -10.70 27.66
C GLN A 552 8.87 -10.85 27.39
N LYS A 553 9.51 -11.87 27.96
CA LYS A 553 10.95 -12.14 27.78
C LYS A 553 11.30 -12.36 26.31
N ILE A 554 10.50 -13.16 25.59
CA ILE A 554 10.68 -13.40 24.14
C ILE A 554 10.62 -12.10 23.37
N MET A 555 9.60 -11.28 23.60
CA MET A 555 9.44 -10.00 22.91
C MET A 555 10.56 -9.00 23.26
N GLU A 556 11.07 -8.98 24.50
CA GLU A 556 12.26 -8.19 24.87
C GLU A 556 13.51 -8.62 24.09
N GLU A 557 13.72 -9.93 23.90
CA GLU A 557 14.84 -10.47 23.10
C GLU A 557 14.68 -10.09 21.61
N GLN A 558 13.45 -10.14 21.08
CA GLN A 558 13.14 -9.73 19.70
C GLN A 558 13.33 -8.22 19.49
N ILE A 559 12.96 -7.36 20.44
CA ILE A 559 13.23 -5.92 20.37
C ILE A 559 14.76 -5.66 20.34
N LYS A 560 15.54 -6.33 21.18
CA LYS A 560 17.01 -6.21 21.16
C LYS A 560 17.61 -6.68 19.84
N LEU A 561 17.08 -7.78 19.26
CA LEU A 561 17.48 -8.22 17.94
C LEU A 561 17.17 -7.14 16.89
N ARG A 562 15.96 -6.53 16.93
CA ARG A 562 15.58 -5.43 16.04
C ARG A 562 16.55 -4.25 16.18
N GLU A 563 16.89 -3.83 17.39
CA GLU A 563 17.82 -2.74 17.64
C GLU A 563 19.21 -3.02 17.01
N SER A 564 19.68 -4.26 17.09
CA SER A 564 20.94 -4.67 16.46
C SER A 564 20.92 -4.62 14.93
N LEU A 565 19.71 -4.74 14.33
CA LEU A 565 19.50 -4.70 12.88
C LEU A 565 19.28 -3.28 12.34
N VAL A 566 19.04 -2.27 13.19
CA VAL A 566 18.76 -0.89 12.76
C VAL A 566 19.78 -0.36 11.76
N PRO A 567 21.10 -0.50 11.93
CA PRO A 567 22.06 -0.01 10.93
C PRO A 567 21.94 -0.71 9.58
N TYR A 568 21.60 -1.99 9.56
CA TYR A 568 21.34 -2.73 8.32
C TYR A 568 20.04 -2.26 7.65
N ILE A 569 18.98 -2.08 8.44
CA ILE A 569 17.67 -1.63 7.93
C ILE A 569 17.80 -0.21 7.36
N GLU A 570 18.54 0.67 8.00
CA GLU A 570 18.81 2.02 7.47
C GLU A 570 19.51 1.97 6.09
N LYS A 571 20.48 1.05 5.92
CA LYS A 571 21.10 0.79 4.61
C LYS A 571 20.05 0.33 3.58
N VAL A 572 19.17 -0.60 3.93
CA VAL A 572 18.11 -1.10 3.04
C VAL A 572 17.12 0.02 2.67
N MET A 573 16.76 0.89 3.61
CA MET A 573 15.89 2.05 3.34
C MET A 573 16.57 3.08 2.45
N LYS A 574 17.88 3.22 2.52
CA LYS A 574 18.65 4.05 1.61
C LYS A 574 18.62 3.46 0.19
N GLU A 575 18.80 2.16 0.03
CA GLU A 575 18.66 1.49 -1.29
C GLU A 575 17.26 1.73 -1.90
N ALA A 576 16.20 1.67 -1.08
CA ALA A 576 14.84 1.97 -1.53
C ALA A 576 14.70 3.41 -2.06
N SER A 577 15.35 4.37 -1.42
CA SER A 577 15.38 5.77 -1.87
C SER A 577 16.20 5.98 -3.14
N GLU A 578 17.31 5.26 -3.30
CA GLU A 578 18.24 5.44 -4.43
C GLU A 578 17.77 4.75 -5.71
N ASN A 579 17.25 3.53 -5.61
CA ASN A 579 16.91 2.70 -6.77
C ASN A 579 15.53 2.01 -6.67
N GLY A 580 14.75 2.28 -5.60
CA GLY A 580 13.43 1.69 -5.42
C GLY A 580 13.43 0.25 -4.90
N SER A 581 14.58 -0.32 -4.51
CA SER A 581 14.65 -1.68 -3.98
C SER A 581 13.84 -1.83 -2.70
N PRO A 582 12.86 -2.73 -2.62
CA PRO A 582 12.04 -2.89 -1.41
C PRO A 582 12.84 -3.50 -0.26
N ALA A 583 12.36 -3.30 0.98
CA ALA A 583 12.93 -3.95 2.15
C ALA A 583 12.55 -5.44 2.20
N MET A 584 11.28 -5.77 1.98
CA MET A 584 10.81 -7.14 1.80
C MET A 584 10.84 -7.50 0.32
N ARG A 585 11.69 -8.44 -0.07
CA ARG A 585 11.92 -8.84 -1.47
C ARG A 585 11.48 -10.27 -1.69
N THR A 586 10.77 -10.51 -2.78
CA THR A 586 10.50 -11.89 -3.20
C THR A 586 11.81 -12.63 -3.47
N MET A 587 11.81 -13.96 -3.35
CA MET A 587 13.00 -14.76 -3.64
C MET A 587 13.50 -14.54 -5.07
N PHE A 588 12.58 -14.44 -6.04
CA PHE A 588 12.93 -14.19 -7.45
C PHE A 588 13.44 -12.77 -7.73
N TYR A 589 13.18 -11.81 -6.85
CA TYR A 589 13.75 -10.45 -6.96
C TYR A 589 15.28 -10.50 -6.84
N GLU A 590 15.80 -11.27 -5.88
CA GLU A 590 17.24 -11.44 -5.63
C GLU A 590 17.87 -12.56 -6.48
N PHE A 591 17.09 -13.60 -6.82
CA PHE A 591 17.56 -14.79 -7.54
C PHE A 591 16.69 -15.07 -8.77
N PRO A 592 16.62 -14.13 -9.76
CA PRO A 592 15.69 -14.26 -10.89
C PRO A 592 16.01 -15.41 -11.85
N LYS A 593 17.24 -15.95 -11.82
CA LYS A 593 17.67 -17.09 -12.65
C LYS A 593 17.42 -18.45 -12.01
N ASP A 594 17.03 -18.48 -10.74
CA ASP A 594 16.68 -19.69 -10.02
C ASP A 594 15.17 -19.91 -10.14
N GLU A 595 14.76 -20.88 -10.96
CA GLU A 595 13.36 -21.18 -11.24
C GLU A 595 12.58 -21.52 -9.95
N LYS A 596 13.23 -22.18 -8.99
CA LYS A 596 12.63 -22.51 -7.70
C LYS A 596 12.19 -21.24 -6.94
N CYS A 597 12.93 -20.16 -7.05
CA CYS A 597 12.64 -18.90 -6.37
C CYS A 597 11.33 -18.24 -6.86
N TRP A 598 10.85 -18.56 -8.07
CA TRP A 598 9.57 -18.09 -8.59
C TRP A 598 8.35 -18.84 -8.02
N GLU A 599 8.58 -19.96 -7.31
CA GLU A 599 7.53 -20.77 -6.68
C GLU A 599 7.38 -20.50 -5.17
N LEU A 600 8.39 -19.85 -4.57
CA LEU A 600 8.44 -19.66 -3.12
C LEU A 600 7.61 -18.43 -2.72
N LYS A 601 6.68 -18.63 -1.80
CA LYS A 601 5.79 -17.59 -1.31
C LYS A 601 5.91 -17.33 0.21
N ASP A 602 6.32 -18.33 0.96
CA ASP A 602 6.33 -18.40 2.43
C ASP A 602 7.70 -18.11 3.05
N GLN A 603 8.65 -17.66 2.23
CA GLN A 603 9.96 -17.14 2.61
C GLN A 603 10.34 -15.97 1.68
N TYR A 604 11.15 -15.06 2.17
CA TYR A 604 11.52 -13.84 1.46
C TYR A 604 12.93 -13.38 1.83
N MET A 605 13.47 -12.44 1.05
CA MET A 605 14.69 -11.73 1.40
C MET A 605 14.35 -10.41 2.11
N PHE A 606 14.94 -10.18 3.27
CA PHE A 606 14.91 -8.89 3.93
C PHE A 606 16.20 -8.13 3.57
N GLY A 607 16.04 -7.12 2.70
CA GLY A 607 17.16 -6.57 1.96
C GLY A 607 17.85 -7.62 1.09
N SER A 608 19.16 -7.46 0.84
CA SER A 608 19.95 -8.39 0.02
C SER A 608 20.69 -9.46 0.83
N GLU A 609 20.70 -9.37 2.18
CA GLU A 609 21.56 -10.19 3.03
C GLU A 609 20.83 -11.27 3.83
N TYR A 610 19.57 -11.06 4.24
CA TYR A 610 18.87 -11.99 5.12
C TYR A 610 17.71 -12.69 4.41
N LEU A 611 17.74 -14.02 4.39
CA LEU A 611 16.62 -14.88 4.02
C LEU A 611 15.81 -15.18 5.27
N VAL A 612 14.53 -14.90 5.25
CA VAL A 612 13.59 -15.03 6.36
C VAL A 612 12.51 -16.05 6.02
N ALA A 613 12.29 -17.02 6.89
CA ALA A 613 11.31 -18.08 6.68
C ALA A 613 10.42 -18.24 7.94
N PRO A 614 9.33 -17.44 8.06
CA PRO A 614 8.47 -17.42 9.25
C PRO A 614 7.76 -18.76 9.49
N ILE A 615 7.39 -19.03 10.74
CA ILE A 615 6.48 -20.11 11.11
C ILE A 615 5.05 -19.61 10.91
N LEU A 616 4.28 -20.28 10.04
CA LEU A 616 2.97 -19.84 9.58
C LEU A 616 1.82 -20.77 9.99
N LYS A 617 2.09 -21.68 10.94
CA LYS A 617 1.08 -22.61 11.49
C LYS A 617 1.35 -22.85 12.96
N ALA A 618 0.28 -22.98 13.73
CA ALA A 618 0.34 -23.25 15.16
C ALA A 618 1.08 -24.58 15.48
N GLY A 619 1.80 -24.61 16.57
CA GLY A 619 2.46 -25.79 17.13
C GLY A 619 3.68 -26.27 16.36
N LEU A 620 4.09 -25.61 15.28
CA LEU A 620 5.29 -26.00 14.53
C LEU A 620 6.56 -25.48 15.21
N THR A 621 7.53 -26.37 15.39
CA THR A 621 8.87 -26.08 15.95
C THR A 621 9.99 -26.31 14.95
N SER A 622 9.67 -26.56 13.69
CA SER A 622 10.61 -26.68 12.57
C SER A 622 9.88 -26.47 11.23
N ARG A 623 10.62 -26.13 10.20
CA ARG A 623 10.10 -26.03 8.82
C ARG A 623 11.18 -26.32 7.79
N GLU A 624 10.76 -26.63 6.56
CA GLU A 624 11.63 -26.64 5.39
C GLU A 624 11.91 -25.21 4.91
N VAL A 625 13.16 -24.98 4.50
CA VAL A 625 13.64 -23.71 3.94
C VAL A 625 14.46 -24.00 2.69
N TYR A 626 14.13 -23.38 1.58
CA TYR A 626 14.97 -23.42 0.39
C TYR A 626 16.06 -22.35 0.49
N LEU A 627 17.32 -22.77 0.45
CA LEU A 627 18.47 -21.86 0.37
C LEU A 627 18.96 -21.83 -1.07
N PRO A 628 18.88 -20.68 -1.79
CA PRO A 628 19.49 -20.54 -3.13
C PRO A 628 20.99 -20.81 -3.12
N ALA A 629 21.58 -21.04 -4.30
CA ALA A 629 23.02 -21.33 -4.42
C ALA A 629 23.88 -20.26 -3.71
N GLY A 630 24.91 -20.70 -2.99
CA GLY A 630 25.80 -19.86 -2.17
C GLY A 630 25.93 -20.38 -0.75
N LYS A 631 26.56 -19.60 0.11
CA LYS A 631 26.75 -19.94 1.52
C LYS A 631 25.82 -19.13 2.42
N TRP A 632 25.20 -19.80 3.38
CA TRP A 632 24.20 -19.22 4.27
C TRP A 632 24.52 -19.53 5.71
N GLU A 633 24.58 -18.53 6.57
CA GLU A 633 24.77 -18.67 8.01
C GLU A 633 23.44 -18.53 8.74
N ASN A 634 23.04 -19.56 9.48
CA ASN A 634 21.92 -19.45 10.43
C ASN A 634 22.31 -18.45 11.54
N ILE A 635 21.55 -17.37 11.71
CA ILE A 635 21.91 -16.27 12.63
C ILE A 635 21.85 -16.68 14.11
N HIS A 636 21.09 -17.72 14.46
CA HIS A 636 20.92 -18.17 15.83
C HIS A 636 22.02 -19.17 16.27
N THR A 637 22.49 -20.00 15.33
CA THR A 637 23.48 -21.06 15.64
C THR A 637 24.88 -20.75 15.15
N GLY A 638 25.03 -19.79 14.22
CA GLY A 638 26.30 -19.53 13.53
C GLY A 638 26.72 -20.63 12.53
N GLN A 639 25.88 -21.65 12.33
CA GLN A 639 26.17 -22.72 11.39
C GLN A 639 26.10 -22.21 9.94
N VAL A 640 27.15 -22.48 9.17
CA VAL A 640 27.20 -22.17 7.73
C VAL A 640 26.77 -23.39 6.92
N VAL A 641 25.82 -23.19 6.00
CA VAL A 641 25.26 -24.25 5.15
C VAL A 641 25.46 -23.86 3.68
N GLU A 642 25.84 -24.84 2.84
CA GLU A 642 25.83 -24.68 1.39
C GLU A 642 24.38 -24.72 0.88
N GLY A 643 24.01 -23.71 0.06
CA GLY A 643 22.71 -23.59 -0.57
C GLY A 643 22.52 -24.45 -1.84
N GLY A 644 21.56 -24.10 -2.68
CA GLY A 644 21.08 -24.88 -3.83
C GLY A 644 20.20 -26.07 -3.41
N LYS A 645 19.63 -26.05 -2.21
CA LYS A 645 18.84 -27.17 -1.65
C LYS A 645 17.82 -26.72 -0.61
N ILE A 646 16.86 -27.61 -0.33
CA ILE A 646 15.96 -27.51 0.82
C ILE A 646 16.66 -28.11 2.05
N ILE A 647 16.51 -27.44 3.17
CA ILE A 647 16.94 -27.92 4.49
C ILE A 647 15.77 -27.89 5.47
N THR A 648 15.79 -28.76 6.48
CA THR A 648 14.92 -28.63 7.66
C THR A 648 15.64 -27.76 8.68
N CYS A 649 14.96 -26.73 9.18
CA CYS A 649 15.46 -25.81 10.19
C CYS A 649 14.60 -25.89 11.46
N ASP A 650 15.22 -26.04 12.62
CA ASP A 650 14.53 -25.94 13.91
C ASP A 650 14.08 -24.49 14.12
N ALA A 651 12.91 -24.33 14.73
CA ALA A 651 12.28 -23.06 15.01
C ALA A 651 11.51 -23.09 16.35
N PRO A 652 12.21 -23.19 17.48
CA PRO A 652 11.55 -23.05 18.79
C PRO A 652 10.87 -21.68 18.88
N ILE A 653 9.92 -21.51 19.80
CA ILE A 653 9.04 -20.35 19.89
C ILE A 653 9.74 -18.99 20.04
N HIS A 654 11.01 -18.96 20.29
CA HIS A 654 11.81 -17.73 20.40
C HIS A 654 12.77 -17.50 19.22
N GLN A 655 12.71 -18.34 18.16
CA GLN A 655 13.64 -18.30 17.04
C GLN A 655 12.93 -18.50 15.69
N ILE A 656 12.83 -17.45 14.92
CA ILE A 656 12.43 -17.52 13.52
C ILE A 656 13.61 -18.02 12.66
N PRO A 657 13.41 -18.97 11.72
CA PRO A 657 14.45 -19.35 10.77
C PRO A 657 14.93 -18.17 9.92
N VAL A 658 16.16 -17.74 10.13
CA VAL A 658 16.79 -16.66 9.37
C VAL A 658 18.22 -17.04 9.01
N PHE A 659 18.57 -16.80 7.76
CA PHE A 659 19.88 -17.10 7.21
C PHE A 659 20.52 -15.85 6.60
N LYS A 660 21.74 -15.54 7.02
CA LYS A 660 22.54 -14.47 6.46
C LYS A 660 23.41 -14.99 5.33
N LYS A 661 23.37 -14.32 4.17
CA LYS A 661 24.24 -14.60 3.01
C LYS A 661 25.69 -14.29 3.35
N LYS A 662 26.62 -15.22 3.01
CA LYS A 662 28.07 -15.07 3.22
C LYS A 662 28.82 -14.81 1.93
#